data_b619299fd4dfe7a091163185a0b8ed44
#
_entry.id   b619299fd4dfe7a091163185a0b8ed44
#
_cell.length_a   1.000
_cell.length_b   1.000
_cell.length_c   1.000
_cell.angle_alpha   90.00
_cell.angle_beta   90.00
_cell.angle_gamma   90.00
#
_symmetry.space_group_name_H-M   'P 1'
#
loop_
_entity.id
_entity.type
_entity.pdbx_description
1 polymer ?
#
loop_
_entity_poly.entity_id
_entity_poly.type
_entity_poly.pdbx_seq_one_letter_code
_entity_poly.pdbx_strand_id
1 'polypeptide(L)'
;MNYKQIHFAFVILQIFYFGRICGEVYNPYKILGLNRHATSQEIRRAYKQLAKEWHPDKNDHPEAESNFIQIKQAFELLSDSERRHIYDQHGITDEDSYLYKQRHDYSHYKRFSSDPLEELFGKQFYFDYDVSFYHKLTITTQYYEQTIISKSKFAPYIIIFYSDWCFRCNRLVGTFKKLTETFEPLGIEFATVNVALEQQLLRRTGATDVPSLVLVLNGHCFVYRGSSYMPHNIIEFIRKKMPYNLAPKVQDDTIVGFLSGWIDNRIRCLVVEPRNQTRLRYLIAAYAFQQRVAFGFVNANSNYCKQILQRYQVHPHLDTLLLFNEDSERPIASISMSNIPTETLNNIILSNQYLTLPRLSSQDILEGLCPAEWNRPRKRLCIILVTENSKEHNFAREALRNIARRSEYKTERVRFAYIFKEKQIDFINSLSRGSSDDKLLRIVILWRRDTSRVKYEWINDITLNKRFADNQSLDHVINQTKYQIDSTIQRLLKTSEALTYEAFIKNLLDEHAQDFINKWISKIFYIFDYIIDNIEEEHILATISLLGTIVFMFAVGYAMVYLVKAEEESLKAKGKLSSNVSLKQSRYIPELKLHELRAEKYNGMVRLLKPGCRTIVLITDLKTRPKLIPPFHKAVWPYRRTKTLIFGHMLIEKGFSWYSELLRLSLCESKNLQINPRNCVGTVLALNGHRKYFCMYHAKHPESDRGAKGIESMTRQLIERQDDSETKIFFANGGTDESDDSEPRILLEENLLEGLSNW
;
A
#
# COMPACT_ATOMS: atom_id res chain seq x y z
N MET A 1 -14.91 41.53 14.17
CA MET A 1 -14.00 40.68 14.95
C MET A 1 -12.80 40.31 14.05
N ASN A 2 -11.60 40.68 14.46
CA ASN A 2 -10.41 40.48 13.67
C ASN A 2 -10.01 38.99 13.55
N TYR A 3 -9.62 38.53 12.35
CA TYR A 3 -9.20 37.18 12.03
C TYR A 3 -8.18 36.58 13.04
N LYS A 4 -7.34 37.40 13.65
CA LYS A 4 -6.41 37.01 14.72
C LYS A 4 -7.11 36.61 16.02
N GLN A 5 -8.28 37.18 16.34
CA GLN A 5 -9.02 36.84 17.56
C GLN A 5 -9.78 35.52 17.41
N ILE A 6 -10.24 35.21 16.20
CA ILE A 6 -10.89 33.91 15.90
C ILE A 6 -9.84 32.80 15.93
N HIS A 7 -8.63 33.03 15.39
CA HIS A 7 -7.53 32.08 15.42
C HIS A 7 -7.04 31.80 16.85
N PHE A 8 -7.00 32.83 17.69
CA PHE A 8 -6.56 32.70 19.07
C PHE A 8 -7.64 32.00 19.94
N ALA A 9 -8.91 32.23 19.69
CA ALA A 9 -10.01 31.50 20.33
C ALA A 9 -10.03 30.03 19.92
N PHE A 10 -9.72 29.71 18.65
CA PHE A 10 -9.66 28.34 18.15
C PHE A 10 -8.46 27.56 18.73
N VAL A 11 -7.31 28.21 18.90
CA VAL A 11 -6.13 27.60 19.54
C VAL A 11 -6.36 27.37 21.04
N ILE A 12 -7.02 28.31 21.71
CA ILE A 12 -7.41 28.14 23.13
C ILE A 12 -8.45 27.01 23.29
N LEU A 13 -9.41 26.89 22.39
CA LEU A 13 -10.38 25.78 22.39
C LEU A 13 -9.68 24.42 22.14
N GLN A 14 -8.69 24.36 21.26
CA GLN A 14 -7.89 23.15 21.06
C GLN A 14 -7.05 22.81 22.30
N ILE A 15 -6.46 23.79 22.98
CA ILE A 15 -5.67 23.54 24.20
C ILE A 15 -6.60 23.09 25.35
N PHE A 16 -7.82 23.63 25.47
CA PHE A 16 -8.81 23.17 26.45
C PHE A 16 -9.35 21.77 26.14
N TYR A 17 -9.47 21.39 24.85
CA TYR A 17 -9.89 20.05 24.44
C TYR A 17 -8.80 19.01 24.67
N PHE A 18 -7.52 19.36 24.42
CA PHE A 18 -6.38 18.48 24.69
C PHE A 18 -6.10 18.32 26.20
N GLY A 19 -6.43 19.32 27.02
CA GLY A 19 -6.26 19.26 28.48
C GLY A 19 -7.23 18.32 29.19
N ARG A 20 -8.31 17.85 28.54
CA ARG A 20 -9.28 16.90 29.11
C ARG A 20 -8.99 15.42 28.82
N ILE A 21 -8.00 15.11 28.01
CA ILE A 21 -7.55 13.73 27.70
C ILE A 21 -6.32 13.34 28.54
N CYS A 22 -6.00 14.05 29.59
CA CYS A 22 -5.16 13.49 30.65
C CYS A 22 -6.04 12.55 31.46
N GLY A 23 -6.09 11.28 31.06
CA GLY A 23 -6.62 10.21 31.90
C GLY A 23 -5.95 10.30 33.25
N GLU A 24 -6.72 10.18 34.31
CA GLU A 24 -6.20 10.17 35.69
C GLU A 24 -5.04 9.18 35.77
N VAL A 25 -3.85 9.67 36.08
CA VAL A 25 -2.66 8.83 36.24
C VAL A 25 -3.00 7.72 37.23
N TYR A 26 -2.92 6.46 36.79
CA TYR A 26 -3.17 5.28 37.59
C TYR A 26 -2.35 5.35 38.88
N ASN A 27 -3.04 5.51 40.04
CA ASN A 27 -2.40 5.60 41.35
C ASN A 27 -2.96 4.50 42.27
N PRO A 28 -2.21 3.40 42.47
CA PRO A 28 -2.67 2.24 43.23
C PRO A 28 -2.97 2.55 44.69
N TYR A 29 -2.28 3.51 45.30
CA TYR A 29 -2.60 3.95 46.67
C TYR A 29 -3.96 4.67 46.76
N LYS A 30 -4.26 5.51 45.78
CA LYS A 30 -5.55 6.22 45.71
C LYS A 30 -6.70 5.25 45.51
N ILE A 31 -6.50 4.21 44.69
CA ILE A 31 -7.50 3.16 44.44
C ILE A 31 -7.82 2.39 45.71
N LEU A 32 -6.82 2.06 46.53
CA LEU A 32 -7.02 1.39 47.81
C LEU A 32 -7.40 2.36 48.96
N GLY A 33 -7.50 3.66 48.71
CA GLY A 33 -7.82 4.69 49.73
C GLY A 33 -6.72 4.83 50.77
N LEU A 34 -5.44 4.57 50.40
CA LEU A 34 -4.31 4.55 51.31
C LEU A 34 -3.31 5.66 51.00
N ASN A 35 -2.50 6.00 52.03
CA ASN A 35 -1.38 6.89 51.85
C ASN A 35 -0.11 6.06 51.34
N ARG A 36 0.80 6.74 50.65
CA ARG A 36 2.03 6.15 50.13
C ARG A 36 2.92 5.47 51.18
N HIS A 37 2.77 5.87 52.44
CA HIS A 37 3.50 5.28 53.57
C HIS A 37 2.75 4.13 54.28
N ALA A 38 1.67 3.64 53.70
CA ALA A 38 0.85 2.58 54.29
C ALA A 38 1.67 1.29 54.51
N THR A 39 1.46 0.63 55.61
CA THR A 39 2.08 -0.65 55.93
C THR A 39 1.47 -1.78 55.13
N SER A 40 2.19 -2.92 54.96
CA SER A 40 1.69 -4.10 54.29
C SER A 40 0.40 -4.65 54.93
N GLN A 41 0.21 -4.45 56.23
CA GLN A 41 -1.02 -4.84 56.93
C GLN A 41 -2.21 -3.93 56.56
N GLU A 42 -1.98 -2.63 56.43
CA GLU A 42 -3.01 -1.66 56.01
C GLU A 42 -3.45 -1.92 54.56
N ILE A 43 -2.47 -2.23 53.68
CA ILE A 43 -2.78 -2.59 52.28
C ILE A 43 -3.67 -3.83 52.22
N ARG A 44 -3.36 -4.88 53.00
CA ARG A 44 -4.18 -6.08 53.05
C ARG A 44 -5.58 -5.82 53.65
N ARG A 45 -5.68 -4.98 54.68
CA ARG A 45 -6.99 -4.61 55.28
C ARG A 45 -7.87 -3.82 54.31
N ALA A 46 -7.30 -2.82 53.66
CA ALA A 46 -8.01 -1.99 52.68
C ALA A 46 -8.50 -2.84 51.50
N TYR A 47 -7.64 -3.70 50.96
CA TYR A 47 -8.01 -4.65 49.90
C TYR A 47 -9.17 -5.55 50.34
N LYS A 48 -9.12 -6.16 51.52
CA LYS A 48 -10.14 -7.06 52.01
C LYS A 48 -11.50 -6.35 52.16
N GLN A 49 -11.50 -5.09 52.58
CA GLN A 49 -12.70 -4.28 52.74
C GLN A 49 -13.31 -3.94 51.36
N LEU A 50 -12.49 -3.36 50.44
CA LEU A 50 -12.94 -2.91 49.15
C LEU A 50 -13.32 -4.08 48.24
N ALA A 51 -12.57 -5.22 48.29
CA ALA A 51 -12.90 -6.42 47.54
C ALA A 51 -14.23 -7.06 47.96
N LYS A 52 -14.64 -6.91 49.23
CA LYS A 52 -15.96 -7.34 49.74
C LYS A 52 -17.08 -6.41 49.28
N GLU A 53 -16.81 -5.11 49.27
CA GLU A 53 -17.74 -4.06 48.87
C GLU A 53 -18.04 -4.04 47.39
N TRP A 54 -16.99 -4.16 46.56
CA TRP A 54 -17.06 -4.12 45.09
C TRP A 54 -17.11 -5.51 44.42
N HIS A 55 -17.46 -6.55 45.19
CA HIS A 55 -17.52 -7.90 44.60
C HIS A 55 -18.67 -7.99 43.59
N PRO A 56 -18.39 -8.46 42.32
CA PRO A 56 -19.40 -8.48 41.26
C PRO A 56 -20.60 -9.40 41.55
N ASP A 57 -20.44 -10.37 42.47
CA ASP A 57 -21.54 -11.25 42.90
C ASP A 57 -22.44 -10.65 44.00
N LYS A 58 -21.99 -9.59 44.63
CA LYS A 58 -22.71 -8.94 45.74
C LYS A 58 -23.08 -7.47 45.52
N ASN A 59 -22.59 -6.90 44.44
CA ASN A 59 -22.79 -5.51 44.08
C ASN A 59 -23.30 -5.42 42.64
N ASP A 60 -24.57 -5.04 42.48
CA ASP A 60 -25.23 -4.91 41.18
C ASP A 60 -24.90 -3.58 40.46
N HIS A 61 -23.95 -2.80 40.95
CA HIS A 61 -23.57 -1.53 40.32
C HIS A 61 -22.87 -1.80 38.96
N PRO A 62 -23.20 -1.08 37.89
CA PRO A 62 -22.63 -1.31 36.55
C PRO A 62 -21.11 -1.18 36.50
N GLU A 63 -20.49 -0.45 37.41
CA GLU A 63 -19.04 -0.28 37.52
C GLU A 63 -18.39 -1.23 38.53
N ALA A 64 -19.13 -2.12 39.16
CA ALA A 64 -18.61 -3.00 40.21
C ALA A 64 -17.47 -3.88 39.69
N GLU A 65 -17.62 -4.43 38.50
CA GLU A 65 -16.60 -5.26 37.84
C GLU A 65 -15.32 -4.46 37.53
N SER A 66 -15.45 -3.26 37.02
CA SER A 66 -14.31 -2.37 36.71
C SER A 66 -13.54 -1.94 37.97
N ASN A 67 -14.28 -1.53 39.01
CA ASN A 67 -13.65 -1.12 40.26
C ASN A 67 -12.99 -2.29 40.99
N PHE A 68 -13.58 -3.46 40.98
CA PHE A 68 -12.98 -4.67 41.55
C PHE A 68 -11.67 -5.03 40.88
N ILE A 69 -11.57 -4.93 39.52
CA ILE A 69 -10.35 -5.18 38.76
C ILE A 69 -9.26 -4.17 39.15
N GLN A 70 -9.59 -2.89 39.26
CA GLN A 70 -8.63 -1.85 39.65
C GLN A 70 -8.12 -2.08 41.09
N ILE A 71 -9.01 -2.43 42.03
CA ILE A 71 -8.66 -2.74 43.40
C ILE A 71 -7.72 -3.93 43.49
N LYS A 72 -7.98 -4.99 42.72
CA LYS A 72 -7.12 -6.18 42.63
C LYS A 72 -5.75 -5.84 42.07
N GLN A 73 -5.66 -5.12 40.99
CA GLN A 73 -4.41 -4.69 40.37
C GLN A 73 -3.57 -3.82 41.33
N ALA A 74 -4.22 -2.87 42.01
CA ALA A 74 -3.56 -2.03 43.00
C ALA A 74 -3.00 -2.85 44.18
N PHE A 75 -3.72 -3.84 44.64
CA PHE A 75 -3.28 -4.74 45.71
C PHE A 75 -2.08 -5.61 45.27
N GLU A 76 -2.14 -6.21 44.07
CA GLU A 76 -1.06 -7.05 43.55
C GLU A 76 0.25 -6.26 43.40
N LEU A 77 0.19 -5.01 42.92
CA LEU A 77 1.34 -4.12 42.83
C LEU A 77 1.92 -3.75 44.18
N LEU A 78 1.07 -3.42 45.17
CA LEU A 78 1.51 -2.91 46.46
C LEU A 78 1.79 -4.00 47.52
N SER A 79 1.32 -5.24 47.33
CA SER A 79 1.52 -6.35 48.24
C SER A 79 2.92 -6.95 48.13
N ASP A 80 3.55 -6.85 46.96
CA ASP A 80 4.93 -7.27 46.72
C ASP A 80 5.89 -6.12 47.05
N SER A 81 6.83 -6.35 47.94
CA SER A 81 7.78 -5.33 48.40
C SER A 81 8.70 -4.82 47.30
N GLU A 82 9.09 -5.67 46.36
CA GLU A 82 9.97 -5.33 45.26
C GLU A 82 9.26 -4.49 44.20
N ARG A 83 8.07 -4.91 43.82
CA ARG A 83 7.20 -4.19 42.86
C ARG A 83 6.77 -2.84 43.41
N ARG A 84 6.38 -2.78 44.68
CA ARG A 84 6.06 -1.55 45.38
C ARG A 84 7.24 -0.58 45.39
N HIS A 85 8.46 -1.06 45.67
CA HIS A 85 9.68 -0.25 45.67
C HIS A 85 9.96 0.36 44.27
N ILE A 86 9.80 -0.44 43.19
CA ILE A 86 9.97 0.01 41.83
C ILE A 86 8.92 1.06 41.47
N TYR A 87 7.67 0.85 41.86
CA TYR A 87 6.61 1.84 41.65
C TYR A 87 6.87 3.13 42.45
N ASP A 88 7.31 3.01 43.68
CA ASP A 88 7.60 4.17 44.55
C ASP A 88 8.78 5.00 44.05
N GLN A 89 9.77 4.39 43.40
CA GLN A 89 10.94 5.09 42.84
C GLN A 89 10.71 5.65 41.44
N HIS A 90 10.06 4.90 40.57
CA HIS A 90 10.06 5.19 39.14
C HIS A 90 8.65 5.46 38.59
N GLY A 91 7.59 5.26 39.39
CA GLY A 91 6.20 5.40 38.93
C GLY A 91 5.78 4.33 37.90
N ILE A 92 6.59 3.26 37.74
CA ILE A 92 6.39 2.23 36.74
C ILE A 92 5.45 1.18 37.34
N THR A 93 4.29 0.98 36.73
CA THR A 93 3.42 -0.16 36.96
C THR A 93 4.00 -1.37 36.21
N ASP A 94 3.84 -2.57 36.71
CA ASP A 94 4.47 -3.83 36.28
C ASP A 94 4.50 -4.11 34.76
N GLU A 95 3.64 -3.47 34.01
CA GLU A 95 3.53 -3.68 32.55
C GLU A 95 4.74 -3.17 31.76
N ASP A 96 5.52 -2.21 32.30
CA ASP A 96 6.59 -1.54 31.54
C ASP A 96 8.02 -2.03 31.84
N SER A 97 8.28 -2.62 33.00
CA SER A 97 9.68 -2.80 33.47
C SER A 97 10.25 -4.23 33.40
N TYR A 98 9.43 -5.27 33.38
CA TYR A 98 9.92 -6.65 33.32
C TYR A 98 10.30 -7.14 31.93
N LEU A 99 9.92 -6.44 30.89
CA LEU A 99 10.23 -6.79 29.50
C LEU A 99 11.70 -6.66 29.12
N TYR A 100 12.51 -5.98 29.92
CA TYR A 100 13.92 -5.74 29.59
C TYR A 100 14.91 -6.71 30.19
N LYS A 101 14.54 -7.60 31.13
CA LYS A 101 15.55 -8.34 31.87
C LYS A 101 15.44 -9.85 31.98
N GLN A 102 14.51 -10.54 31.37
CA GLN A 102 14.58 -12.01 31.33
C GLN A 102 14.01 -12.65 30.08
N ARG A 103 14.89 -12.90 29.09
CA ARG A 103 14.82 -14.14 28.31
C ARG A 103 15.04 -15.30 29.26
N HIS A 104 13.99 -15.79 29.88
CA HIS A 104 14.06 -17.04 30.64
C HIS A 104 12.83 -17.90 30.36
N ASP A 105 13.17 -19.10 29.95
CA ASP A 105 12.47 -20.37 29.92
C ASP A 105 11.13 -20.39 30.67
N TYR A 106 10.05 -20.54 29.90
CA TYR A 106 8.67 -20.67 30.38
C TYR A 106 8.43 -21.88 31.31
N SER A 107 9.41 -22.76 31.49
CA SER A 107 9.31 -23.98 32.34
C SER A 107 9.32 -23.69 33.84
N HIS A 108 9.66 -22.49 34.28
CA HIS A 108 9.77 -22.10 35.69
C HIS A 108 8.66 -21.16 36.21
N TYR A 109 7.58 -20.91 35.46
CA TYR A 109 6.41 -20.33 36.09
C TYR A 109 5.78 -21.38 37.01
N LYS A 110 6.32 -21.51 38.22
CA LYS A 110 5.56 -22.09 39.33
C LYS A 110 4.28 -21.26 39.42
N ARG A 111 3.13 -21.93 39.10
CA ARG A 111 1.83 -21.44 39.51
C ARG A 111 1.98 -20.79 40.87
N PHE A 112 1.59 -19.54 41.00
CA PHE A 112 1.18 -19.06 42.29
C PHE A 112 -0.01 -19.95 42.68
N SER A 113 0.27 -20.97 43.46
CA SER A 113 -0.68 -22.01 43.84
C SER A 113 -1.63 -21.53 44.94
N SER A 114 -1.64 -20.24 45.24
CA SER A 114 -2.62 -19.63 46.12
C SER A 114 -3.01 -18.28 45.52
N ASP A 115 -4.23 -18.22 44.95
CA ASP A 115 -4.88 -16.97 44.64
C ASP A 115 -4.93 -16.16 45.96
N PRO A 116 -4.47 -14.88 46.00
CA PRO A 116 -4.61 -14.05 47.18
C PRO A 116 -6.04 -14.00 47.74
N LEU A 117 -7.05 -14.24 46.86
CA LEU A 117 -8.45 -14.41 47.24
C LEU A 117 -8.72 -15.73 47.99
N GLU A 118 -8.03 -16.84 47.61
CA GLU A 118 -8.18 -18.12 48.26
C GLU A 118 -7.63 -18.10 49.69
N GLU A 119 -6.49 -17.38 49.91
CA GLU A 119 -5.90 -17.15 51.22
C GLU A 119 -6.78 -16.24 52.14
N LEU A 120 -7.50 -15.28 51.53
CA LEU A 120 -8.31 -14.31 52.29
C LEU A 120 -9.76 -14.75 52.54
N PHE A 121 -10.36 -15.54 51.67
CA PHE A 121 -11.79 -15.89 51.72
C PHE A 121 -12.06 -17.42 51.90
N GLY A 122 -11.03 -18.26 51.95
CA GLY A 122 -11.14 -19.71 52.05
C GLY A 122 -11.57 -20.38 50.74
N LYS A 123 -11.51 -21.71 50.70
CA LYS A 123 -11.72 -22.54 49.47
C LYS A 123 -13.06 -22.46 48.73
N GLN A 124 -13.87 -21.42 49.00
CA GLN A 124 -15.22 -21.30 48.38
C GLN A 124 -15.23 -20.63 46.99
N PHE A 125 -14.08 -20.11 46.51
CA PHE A 125 -13.97 -19.50 45.21
C PHE A 125 -13.04 -20.31 44.28
N TYR A 126 -13.50 -21.44 43.81
CA TYR A 126 -12.88 -22.14 42.69
C TYR A 126 -13.20 -21.37 41.39
N PHE A 127 -12.40 -20.41 41.02
CA PHE A 127 -12.31 -20.00 39.64
C PHE A 127 -11.31 -20.92 38.96
N ASP A 128 -11.80 -21.93 38.26
CA ASP A 128 -10.99 -22.79 37.40
C ASP A 128 -10.58 -21.99 36.16
N TYR A 129 -9.53 -21.18 36.31
CA TYR A 129 -8.98 -20.34 35.23
C TYR A 129 -8.15 -21.21 34.30
N ASP A 130 -8.80 -21.92 33.39
CA ASP A 130 -8.10 -22.67 32.34
C ASP A 130 -7.61 -21.73 31.23
N VAL A 131 -6.57 -20.95 31.52
CA VAL A 131 -5.88 -20.11 30.52
C VAL A 131 -5.07 -20.93 29.51
N SER A 132 -5.01 -22.25 29.68
CA SER A 132 -4.27 -23.16 28.77
C SER A 132 -4.75 -23.04 27.32
N PHE A 133 -6.03 -22.70 27.11
CA PHE A 133 -6.58 -22.43 25.77
C PHE A 133 -5.81 -21.31 25.06
N TYR A 134 -5.60 -20.17 25.73
CA TYR A 134 -4.89 -19.04 25.13
C TYR A 134 -3.43 -19.39 24.85
N HIS A 135 -2.75 -20.05 25.79
CA HIS A 135 -1.33 -20.41 25.63
C HIS A 135 -1.09 -21.38 24.48
N LYS A 136 -2.02 -22.30 24.20
CA LYS A 136 -1.91 -23.24 23.06
C LYS A 136 -1.89 -22.56 21.71
N LEU A 137 -2.59 -21.44 21.56
CA LEU A 137 -2.75 -20.69 20.32
C LEU A 137 -1.92 -19.43 20.26
N THR A 138 -1.06 -19.20 21.28
CA THR A 138 -0.27 -17.96 21.39
C THR A 138 0.79 -17.87 20.31
N ILE A 139 0.84 -16.70 19.70
CA ILE A 139 1.79 -16.35 18.64
C ILE A 139 2.65 -15.16 19.03
N THR A 140 3.81 -15.05 18.37
CA THR A 140 4.73 -13.89 18.49
C THR A 140 4.51 -12.90 17.35
N THR A 141 4.99 -11.67 17.52
CA THR A 141 5.00 -10.65 16.45
C THR A 141 5.73 -11.15 15.19
N GLN A 142 6.84 -11.87 15.35
CA GLN A 142 7.57 -12.44 14.23
C GLN A 142 6.74 -13.46 13.42
N TYR A 143 6.03 -14.36 14.13
CA TYR A 143 5.14 -15.33 13.47
C TYR A 143 3.99 -14.63 12.75
N TYR A 144 3.43 -13.58 13.34
CA TYR A 144 2.40 -12.75 12.71
C TYR A 144 2.90 -12.16 11.39
N GLU A 145 4.08 -11.52 11.38
CA GLU A 145 4.62 -10.86 10.18
C GLU A 145 4.99 -11.86 9.07
N GLN A 146 5.65 -12.96 9.43
CA GLN A 146 6.13 -13.93 8.44
C GLN A 146 5.03 -14.86 7.92
N THR A 147 4.11 -15.25 8.78
CA THR A 147 3.15 -16.33 8.47
C THR A 147 1.74 -15.81 8.32
N ILE A 148 1.19 -15.10 9.32
CA ILE A 148 -0.23 -14.72 9.32
C ILE A 148 -0.54 -13.72 8.22
N ILE A 149 0.27 -12.69 8.02
CA ILE A 149 0.07 -11.71 6.96
C ILE A 149 0.00 -12.40 5.58
N SER A 150 0.90 -13.35 5.33
CA SER A 150 0.95 -14.08 4.06
C SER A 150 -0.26 -15.02 3.89
N LYS A 151 -0.61 -15.77 4.93
CA LYS A 151 -1.74 -16.72 4.91
C LYS A 151 -3.09 -16.01 4.91
N SER A 152 -3.21 -14.83 5.51
CA SER A 152 -4.46 -14.05 5.56
C SER A 152 -4.97 -13.61 4.18
N LYS A 153 -4.16 -13.76 3.12
CA LYS A 153 -4.59 -13.57 1.73
C LYS A 153 -5.54 -14.67 1.24
N PHE A 154 -5.48 -15.84 1.86
CA PHE A 154 -6.24 -17.02 1.45
C PHE A 154 -7.23 -17.52 2.52
N ALA A 155 -6.95 -17.27 3.80
CA ALA A 155 -7.81 -17.65 4.89
C ALA A 155 -7.98 -16.49 5.89
N PRO A 156 -9.21 -16.21 6.37
CA PRO A 156 -9.42 -15.26 7.44
C PRO A 156 -8.77 -15.75 8.73
N TYR A 157 -8.11 -14.83 9.47
CA TYR A 157 -7.55 -15.09 10.79
C TYR A 157 -8.28 -14.29 11.85
N ILE A 158 -8.61 -14.92 12.96
CA ILE A 158 -9.11 -14.26 14.16
C ILE A 158 -8.01 -14.28 15.21
N ILE A 159 -7.58 -13.11 15.66
CA ILE A 159 -6.58 -12.97 16.72
C ILE A 159 -7.29 -12.45 17.97
N ILE A 160 -7.11 -13.15 19.06
CA ILE A 160 -7.65 -12.77 20.37
C ILE A 160 -6.51 -12.25 21.23
N PHE A 161 -6.57 -10.97 21.58
CA PHE A 161 -5.65 -10.35 22.49
C PHE A 161 -6.12 -10.59 23.93
N TYR A 162 -5.22 -11.11 24.76
CA TYR A 162 -5.49 -11.43 26.15
C TYR A 162 -4.33 -11.06 27.05
N SER A 163 -4.57 -11.05 28.34
CA SER A 163 -3.55 -10.99 29.38
C SER A 163 -3.87 -12.01 30.45
N ASP A 164 -2.86 -12.65 31.02
CA ASP A 164 -3.02 -13.64 32.07
C ASP A 164 -3.74 -13.07 33.32
N TRP A 165 -3.62 -11.76 33.52
CA TRP A 165 -4.22 -11.01 34.62
C TRP A 165 -5.59 -10.41 34.28
N CYS A 166 -6.11 -10.64 33.10
CA CYS A 166 -7.37 -10.11 32.62
C CYS A 166 -8.55 -10.99 33.08
N PHE A 167 -9.27 -10.58 34.09
CA PHE A 167 -10.46 -11.28 34.59
C PHE A 167 -11.52 -11.49 33.50
N ARG A 168 -11.80 -10.48 32.67
CA ARG A 168 -12.73 -10.59 31.54
C ARG A 168 -12.27 -11.62 30.52
N CYS A 169 -10.97 -11.74 30.28
CA CYS A 169 -10.41 -12.74 29.37
C CYS A 169 -10.68 -14.15 29.91
N ASN A 170 -10.48 -14.38 31.20
CA ASN A 170 -10.71 -15.67 31.85
C ASN A 170 -12.19 -16.07 31.82
N ARG A 171 -13.08 -15.12 32.05
CA ARG A 171 -14.53 -15.36 31.96
C ARG A 171 -14.98 -15.72 30.54
N LEU A 172 -14.30 -15.22 29.52
CA LEU A 172 -14.65 -15.45 28.12
C LEU A 172 -13.95 -16.65 27.49
N VAL A 173 -13.07 -17.39 28.20
CA VAL A 173 -12.38 -18.59 27.67
C VAL A 173 -13.37 -19.57 27.05
N GLY A 174 -14.45 -19.91 27.79
CA GLY A 174 -15.48 -20.82 27.28
C GLY A 174 -16.19 -20.31 26.02
N THR A 175 -16.40 -18.99 25.93
CA THR A 175 -16.99 -18.37 24.75
C THR A 175 -16.03 -18.43 23.55
N PHE A 176 -14.77 -18.07 23.77
CA PHE A 176 -13.75 -18.11 22.70
C PHE A 176 -13.45 -19.55 22.24
N LYS A 177 -13.46 -20.53 23.16
CA LYS A 177 -13.33 -21.93 22.80
C LYS A 177 -14.49 -22.38 21.90
N LYS A 178 -15.73 -22.04 22.25
CA LYS A 178 -16.92 -22.32 21.40
C LYS A 178 -16.83 -21.61 20.04
N LEU A 179 -16.30 -20.38 19.99
CA LEU A 179 -16.08 -19.67 18.73
C LEU A 179 -15.06 -20.42 17.85
N THR A 180 -13.94 -20.86 18.43
CA THR A 180 -12.93 -21.65 17.71
C THR A 180 -13.54 -22.93 17.16
N GLU A 181 -14.23 -23.71 17.98
CA GLU A 181 -14.91 -24.95 17.57
C GLU A 181 -15.96 -24.72 16.46
N THR A 182 -16.60 -23.55 16.43
CA THR A 182 -17.62 -23.20 15.42
C THR A 182 -17.01 -22.74 14.10
N PHE A 183 -15.90 -22.00 14.15
CA PHE A 183 -15.35 -21.31 12.98
C PHE A 183 -14.17 -22.03 12.31
N GLU A 184 -13.36 -22.80 13.05
CA GLU A 184 -12.30 -23.62 12.44
C GLU A 184 -12.82 -24.55 11.33
N PRO A 185 -13.96 -25.26 11.51
CA PRO A 185 -14.52 -26.09 10.44
C PRO A 185 -14.97 -25.30 9.22
N LEU A 186 -15.13 -23.98 9.32
CA LEU A 186 -15.48 -23.10 8.20
C LEU A 186 -14.24 -22.61 7.43
N GLY A 187 -13.03 -22.85 7.95
CA GLY A 187 -11.78 -22.40 7.36
C GLY A 187 -11.30 -21.03 7.89
N ILE A 188 -11.75 -20.64 9.08
CA ILE A 188 -11.21 -19.46 9.80
C ILE A 188 -10.17 -19.96 10.79
N GLU A 189 -8.98 -19.41 10.72
CA GLU A 189 -7.90 -19.77 11.63
C GLU A 189 -7.88 -18.86 12.87
N PHE A 190 -7.49 -19.43 14.01
CA PHE A 190 -7.42 -18.72 15.29
C PHE A 190 -6.00 -18.61 15.78
N ALA A 191 -5.71 -17.47 16.38
CA ALA A 191 -4.47 -17.23 17.11
C ALA A 191 -4.78 -16.39 18.34
N THR A 192 -3.92 -16.47 19.34
CA THR A 192 -4.01 -15.63 20.52
C THR A 192 -2.71 -14.85 20.72
N VAL A 193 -2.78 -13.70 21.35
CA VAL A 193 -1.61 -12.85 21.63
C VAL A 193 -1.67 -12.40 23.08
N ASN A 194 -0.62 -12.71 23.82
CA ASN A 194 -0.44 -12.20 25.18
C ASN A 194 0.07 -10.74 25.09
N VAL A 195 -0.74 -9.80 25.53
CA VAL A 195 -0.42 -8.36 25.43
C VAL A 195 0.76 -7.97 26.33
N ALA A 196 0.97 -8.67 27.45
CA ALA A 196 2.11 -8.42 28.32
C ALA A 196 3.45 -8.71 27.64
N LEU A 197 3.47 -9.63 26.65
CA LEU A 197 4.67 -10.02 25.91
C LEU A 197 4.78 -9.28 24.58
N GLU A 198 3.66 -9.03 23.88
CA GLU A 198 3.60 -8.57 22.50
C GLU A 198 2.82 -7.25 22.37
N GLN A 199 3.15 -6.24 23.17
CA GLN A 199 2.49 -4.94 23.18
C GLN A 199 2.59 -4.20 21.84
N GLN A 200 3.68 -4.40 21.08
CA GLN A 200 3.84 -3.81 19.76
C GLN A 200 2.78 -4.31 18.77
N LEU A 201 2.41 -5.59 18.85
CA LEU A 201 1.41 -6.18 17.97
C LEU A 201 0.01 -5.63 18.28
N LEU A 202 -0.31 -5.41 19.57
CA LEU A 202 -1.55 -4.76 19.97
C LEU A 202 -1.70 -3.38 19.30
N ARG A 203 -0.66 -2.53 19.41
CA ARG A 203 -0.66 -1.19 18.81
C ARG A 203 -0.78 -1.22 17.29
N ARG A 204 -0.08 -2.15 16.61
CA ARG A 204 -0.13 -2.30 15.14
C ARG A 204 -1.49 -2.74 14.62
N THR A 205 -2.19 -3.58 15.37
CA THR A 205 -3.52 -4.06 14.99
C THR A 205 -4.63 -3.08 15.30
N GLY A 206 -4.33 -2.01 16.06
CA GLY A 206 -5.30 -0.98 16.45
C GLY A 206 -6.22 -1.40 17.59
N ALA A 207 -5.93 -2.52 18.27
CA ALA A 207 -6.64 -2.91 19.48
C ALA A 207 -6.14 -2.06 20.65
N THR A 208 -7.07 -1.62 21.53
CA THR A 208 -6.78 -0.74 22.68
C THR A 208 -6.94 -1.47 23.99
N ASP A 209 -7.85 -2.45 24.06
CA ASP A 209 -8.29 -3.10 25.28
C ASP A 209 -8.13 -4.62 25.21
N VAL A 210 -8.17 -5.29 26.35
CA VAL A 210 -8.23 -6.74 26.48
C VAL A 210 -9.46 -7.16 27.29
N PRO A 211 -10.19 -8.21 26.86
CA PRO A 211 -9.99 -8.99 25.64
C PRO A 211 -10.44 -8.23 24.38
N SER A 212 -9.65 -8.33 23.33
CA SER A 212 -9.98 -7.77 22.04
C SER A 212 -9.91 -8.84 20.96
N LEU A 213 -10.86 -8.83 20.03
CA LEU A 213 -10.90 -9.72 18.88
C LEU A 213 -10.57 -8.91 17.63
N VAL A 214 -9.57 -9.36 16.88
CA VAL A 214 -9.12 -8.73 15.64
C VAL A 214 -9.23 -9.73 14.51
N LEU A 215 -9.92 -9.34 13.45
CA LEU A 215 -10.00 -10.08 12.19
C LEU A 215 -8.89 -9.62 11.26
N VAL A 216 -8.10 -10.54 10.73
CA VAL A 216 -7.06 -10.24 9.74
C VAL A 216 -7.47 -10.81 8.39
N LEU A 217 -7.62 -9.94 7.40
CA LEU A 217 -7.96 -10.25 6.02
C LEU A 217 -6.98 -9.56 5.07
N ASN A 218 -6.34 -10.29 4.20
CA ASN A 218 -5.39 -9.77 3.21
C ASN A 218 -4.31 -8.82 3.81
N GLY A 219 -3.86 -9.14 5.02
CA GLY A 219 -2.89 -8.33 5.77
C GLY A 219 -3.47 -7.09 6.47
N HIS A 220 -4.77 -6.83 6.35
CA HIS A 220 -5.47 -5.74 7.04
C HIS A 220 -6.13 -6.24 8.32
N CYS A 221 -6.04 -5.43 9.38
CA CYS A 221 -6.59 -5.72 10.69
C CYS A 221 -7.89 -4.96 10.91
N PHE A 222 -8.92 -5.65 11.40
CA PHE A 222 -10.22 -5.08 11.74
C PHE A 222 -10.55 -5.46 13.17
N VAL A 223 -10.64 -4.46 14.04
CA VAL A 223 -10.96 -4.67 15.46
C VAL A 223 -12.46 -4.83 15.63
N TYR A 224 -12.87 -5.89 16.33
CA TYR A 224 -14.27 -6.09 16.70
C TYR A 224 -14.64 -5.21 17.89
N ARG A 225 -15.61 -4.31 17.72
CA ARG A 225 -16.08 -3.37 18.74
C ARG A 225 -17.46 -3.67 19.30
N GLY A 226 -17.99 -4.84 18.98
CA GLY A 226 -19.30 -5.26 19.51
C GLY A 226 -19.22 -5.59 20.99
N SER A 227 -20.33 -5.35 21.71
CA SER A 227 -20.46 -5.63 23.15
C SER A 227 -20.52 -7.13 23.47
N SER A 228 -20.86 -7.98 22.51
CA SER A 228 -21.09 -9.41 22.72
C SER A 228 -20.29 -10.28 21.72
N TYR A 229 -19.57 -11.25 22.23
CA TYR A 229 -18.82 -12.23 21.43
C TYR A 229 -19.67 -13.46 21.03
N MET A 230 -20.97 -13.26 20.75
CA MET A 230 -21.83 -14.32 20.24
C MET A 230 -21.45 -14.68 18.79
N PRO A 231 -21.53 -15.98 18.39
CA PRO A 231 -21.17 -16.42 17.04
C PRO A 231 -21.89 -15.64 15.93
N HIS A 232 -23.16 -15.31 16.13
CA HIS A 232 -23.96 -14.56 15.15
C HIS A 232 -23.37 -13.16 14.88
N ASN A 233 -23.01 -12.44 15.92
CA ASN A 233 -22.44 -11.09 15.80
C ASN A 233 -21.06 -11.11 15.11
N ILE A 234 -20.25 -12.12 15.42
CA ILE A 234 -18.95 -12.31 14.77
C ILE A 234 -19.13 -12.71 13.29
N ILE A 235 -20.11 -13.55 12.95
CA ILE A 235 -20.44 -13.88 11.55
C ILE A 235 -20.82 -12.64 10.77
N GLU A 236 -21.66 -11.76 11.33
CA GLU A 236 -22.03 -10.51 10.67
C GLU A 236 -20.82 -9.55 10.51
N PHE A 237 -20.00 -9.46 11.55
CA PHE A 237 -18.78 -8.68 11.49
C PHE A 237 -17.84 -9.16 10.38
N ILE A 238 -17.54 -10.47 10.33
CA ILE A 238 -16.70 -11.06 9.28
C ILE A 238 -17.31 -10.78 7.90
N ARG A 239 -18.61 -10.99 7.75
CA ARG A 239 -19.33 -10.74 6.49
C ARG A 239 -19.21 -9.29 6.02
N LYS A 240 -19.34 -8.32 6.93
CA LYS A 240 -19.21 -6.89 6.61
C LYS A 240 -17.79 -6.51 6.16
N LYS A 241 -16.76 -7.22 6.69
CA LYS A 241 -15.35 -6.94 6.36
C LYS A 241 -14.82 -7.74 5.19
N MET A 242 -15.55 -8.76 4.72
CA MET A 242 -15.20 -9.48 3.48
C MET A 242 -15.23 -8.53 2.27
N PRO A 243 -14.33 -8.73 1.29
CA PRO A 243 -14.30 -7.93 0.07
C PRO A 243 -15.67 -7.93 -0.65
N TYR A 244 -16.04 -6.76 -1.14
CA TYR A 244 -17.28 -6.60 -1.91
C TYR A 244 -17.25 -7.47 -3.17
N ASN A 245 -18.40 -8.04 -3.55
CA ASN A 245 -18.55 -8.88 -4.75
C ASN A 245 -17.75 -10.18 -4.82
N LEU A 246 -17.38 -10.79 -3.68
CA LEU A 246 -16.78 -12.14 -3.69
C LEU A 246 -17.71 -13.18 -4.33
N ALA A 247 -19.01 -13.09 -4.08
CA ALA A 247 -20.04 -13.94 -4.67
C ALA A 247 -21.24 -13.07 -5.09
N PRO A 248 -21.19 -12.41 -6.26
CA PRO A 248 -22.29 -11.60 -6.76
C PRO A 248 -23.57 -12.42 -6.93
N LYS A 249 -24.71 -11.77 -6.76
CA LYS A 249 -26.01 -12.40 -7.03
C LYS A 249 -26.17 -12.60 -8.54
N VAL A 250 -26.42 -13.85 -8.92
CA VAL A 250 -26.64 -14.24 -10.31
C VAL A 250 -28.14 -14.58 -10.48
N GLN A 251 -28.75 -14.00 -11.51
CA GLN A 251 -30.15 -14.17 -11.88
C GLN A 251 -30.24 -14.67 -13.32
N ASP A 252 -31.45 -14.99 -13.80
CA ASP A 252 -31.68 -15.55 -15.14
C ASP A 252 -31.18 -14.61 -16.28
N ASP A 253 -31.19 -13.30 -16.06
CA ASP A 253 -30.68 -12.29 -16.99
C ASP A 253 -29.15 -12.16 -16.95
N THR A 254 -28.53 -12.36 -15.82
CA THR A 254 -27.07 -12.12 -15.60
C THR A 254 -26.23 -13.39 -15.76
N ILE A 255 -26.85 -14.57 -15.76
CA ILE A 255 -26.12 -15.84 -15.82
C ILE A 255 -25.27 -16.01 -17.06
N VAL A 256 -25.78 -15.58 -18.22
CA VAL A 256 -25.04 -15.67 -19.50
C VAL A 256 -23.77 -14.83 -19.43
N GLY A 257 -23.87 -13.62 -18.89
CA GLY A 257 -22.70 -12.76 -18.65
C GLY A 257 -21.71 -13.36 -17.66
N PHE A 258 -22.22 -13.96 -16.59
CA PHE A 258 -21.36 -14.59 -15.57
C PHE A 258 -20.64 -15.84 -16.10
N LEU A 259 -21.31 -16.69 -16.87
CA LEU A 259 -20.74 -17.93 -17.45
C LEU A 259 -19.97 -17.68 -18.76
N SER A 260 -19.90 -16.46 -19.26
CA SER A 260 -19.13 -16.09 -20.47
C SER A 260 -17.78 -15.47 -20.09
N GLY A 261 -16.91 -15.34 -21.09
CA GLY A 261 -15.72 -14.51 -20.99
C GLY A 261 -14.62 -15.06 -20.08
N TRP A 262 -14.21 -16.31 -20.27
CA TRP A 262 -13.11 -16.99 -19.56
C TRP A 262 -11.72 -16.29 -19.67
N ILE A 263 -11.71 -15.05 -20.15
CA ILE A 263 -10.50 -14.21 -20.34
C ILE A 263 -9.80 -13.90 -19.00
N ASP A 264 -10.56 -13.87 -17.92
CA ASP A 264 -10.05 -13.66 -16.56
C ASP A 264 -9.30 -14.87 -15.98
N ASN A 265 -9.21 -15.95 -16.75
CA ASN A 265 -8.47 -17.18 -16.38
C ASN A 265 -9.02 -17.87 -15.12
N ARG A 266 -10.31 -17.70 -14.81
CA ARG A 266 -10.98 -18.26 -13.63
C ARG A 266 -12.12 -19.20 -13.99
N ILE A 267 -12.26 -20.28 -13.25
CA ILE A 267 -13.40 -21.18 -13.29
C ILE A 267 -14.63 -20.47 -12.71
N ARG A 268 -15.81 -20.84 -13.16
CA ARG A 268 -17.08 -20.32 -12.64
C ARG A 268 -17.69 -21.32 -11.67
N CYS A 269 -18.02 -20.84 -10.47
CA CYS A 269 -18.68 -21.61 -9.43
C CYS A 269 -20.00 -20.95 -9.08
N LEU A 270 -21.12 -21.63 -9.29
CA LEU A 270 -22.43 -21.19 -8.84
C LEU A 270 -22.80 -21.92 -7.56
N VAL A 271 -23.08 -21.15 -6.52
CA VAL A 271 -23.62 -21.62 -5.25
C VAL A 271 -25.10 -21.32 -5.23
N VAL A 272 -25.93 -22.36 -5.25
CA VAL A 272 -27.38 -22.24 -5.20
C VAL A 272 -27.85 -22.59 -3.79
N GLU A 273 -28.50 -21.65 -3.11
CA GLU A 273 -29.02 -21.84 -1.75
C GLU A 273 -30.46 -21.35 -1.63
N PRO A 274 -31.31 -22.01 -0.79
CA PRO A 274 -32.68 -21.56 -0.51
C PRO A 274 -32.71 -20.40 0.51
N ARG A 275 -31.85 -19.36 0.32
CA ARG A 275 -31.68 -18.24 1.26
C ARG A 275 -31.45 -16.95 0.51
N ASN A 276 -31.73 -15.83 1.17
CA ASN A 276 -31.50 -14.51 0.59
C ASN A 276 -30.02 -14.07 0.63
N GLN A 277 -29.21 -14.69 1.47
CA GLN A 277 -27.80 -14.39 1.64
C GLN A 277 -26.97 -15.66 1.69
N THR A 278 -25.81 -15.64 1.06
CA THR A 278 -24.85 -16.75 1.04
C THR A 278 -24.34 -17.06 2.44
N ARG A 279 -24.22 -18.33 2.81
CA ARG A 279 -23.62 -18.76 4.08
C ARG A 279 -22.14 -18.37 4.14
N LEU A 280 -21.65 -18.14 5.37
CA LEU A 280 -20.26 -17.71 5.60
C LEU A 280 -19.24 -18.69 5.01
N ARG A 281 -19.46 -19.99 5.07
CA ARG A 281 -18.56 -21.02 4.51
C ARG A 281 -18.30 -20.84 3.01
N TYR A 282 -19.31 -20.50 2.23
CA TYR A 282 -19.15 -20.27 0.79
C TYR A 282 -18.44 -18.96 0.50
N LEU A 283 -18.65 -17.93 1.35
CA LEU A 283 -17.89 -16.68 1.26
C LEU A 283 -16.41 -16.88 1.61
N ILE A 284 -16.11 -17.72 2.61
CA ILE A 284 -14.73 -18.07 2.96
C ILE A 284 -14.07 -18.84 1.82
N ALA A 285 -14.78 -19.83 1.23
CA ALA A 285 -14.28 -20.53 0.06
C ALA A 285 -14.07 -19.59 -1.13
N ALA A 286 -15.02 -18.67 -1.37
CA ALA A 286 -14.88 -17.65 -2.42
C ALA A 286 -13.65 -16.76 -2.17
N TYR A 287 -13.39 -16.40 -0.93
CA TYR A 287 -12.20 -15.64 -0.54
C TYR A 287 -10.90 -16.44 -0.75
N ALA A 288 -10.88 -17.71 -0.33
CA ALA A 288 -9.71 -18.56 -0.46
C ALA A 288 -9.31 -18.81 -1.93
N PHE A 289 -10.29 -18.96 -2.81
CA PHE A 289 -10.08 -19.32 -4.21
C PHE A 289 -10.28 -18.16 -5.19
N GLN A 290 -10.44 -16.92 -4.72
CA GLN A 290 -10.78 -15.74 -5.54
C GLN A 290 -9.88 -15.51 -6.75
N GLN A 291 -8.62 -15.94 -6.69
CA GLN A 291 -7.68 -15.80 -7.80
C GLN A 291 -7.92 -16.78 -8.94
N ARG A 292 -8.50 -17.95 -8.65
CA ARG A 292 -8.65 -19.09 -9.59
C ARG A 292 -10.10 -19.39 -9.92
N VAL A 293 -11.02 -19.03 -9.03
CA VAL A 293 -12.45 -19.33 -9.16
C VAL A 293 -13.27 -18.08 -8.93
N ALA A 294 -14.19 -17.79 -9.84
CA ALA A 294 -15.17 -16.73 -9.68
C ALA A 294 -16.48 -17.36 -9.16
N PHE A 295 -16.89 -16.93 -7.97
CA PHE A 295 -18.11 -17.41 -7.35
C PHE A 295 -19.31 -16.53 -7.74
N GLY A 296 -20.46 -17.18 -7.93
CA GLY A 296 -21.75 -16.52 -8.10
C GLY A 296 -22.75 -17.15 -7.14
N PHE A 297 -23.63 -16.35 -6.59
CA PHE A 297 -24.68 -16.77 -5.67
C PHE A 297 -26.06 -16.73 -6.35
N VAL A 298 -26.81 -17.83 -6.28
CA VAL A 298 -28.16 -17.97 -6.80
C VAL A 298 -29.11 -18.27 -5.64
N ASN A 299 -30.14 -17.45 -5.49
CA ASN A 299 -31.21 -17.69 -4.53
C ASN A 299 -32.27 -18.61 -5.11
N ALA A 300 -32.32 -19.86 -4.65
CA ALA A 300 -33.29 -20.86 -5.14
C ALA A 300 -34.77 -20.47 -4.91
N ASN A 301 -35.05 -19.65 -3.90
CA ASN A 301 -36.43 -19.23 -3.59
C ASN A 301 -36.87 -17.99 -4.41
N SER A 302 -35.96 -17.41 -5.21
CA SER A 302 -36.27 -16.23 -6.02
C SER A 302 -37.00 -16.59 -7.31
N ASN A 303 -38.04 -15.83 -7.64
CA ASN A 303 -38.73 -15.96 -8.92
C ASN A 303 -37.84 -15.63 -10.13
N TYR A 304 -36.78 -14.88 -9.94
CA TYR A 304 -35.82 -14.46 -10.98
C TYR A 304 -34.74 -15.49 -11.28
N CYS A 305 -34.78 -16.69 -10.68
CA CYS A 305 -33.77 -17.74 -10.84
C CYS A 305 -34.39 -19.08 -11.31
N LYS A 306 -35.65 -19.07 -11.75
CA LYS A 306 -36.38 -20.31 -12.15
C LYS A 306 -35.78 -21.00 -13.37
N GLN A 307 -35.31 -20.22 -14.36
CA GLN A 307 -34.68 -20.77 -15.56
C GLN A 307 -33.37 -21.46 -15.25
N ILE A 308 -32.57 -20.87 -14.33
CA ILE A 308 -31.31 -21.48 -13.85
C ILE A 308 -31.57 -22.83 -13.20
N LEU A 309 -32.58 -22.92 -12.29
CA LEU A 309 -32.94 -24.16 -11.59
C LEU A 309 -33.39 -25.26 -12.55
N GLN A 310 -34.20 -24.89 -13.57
CA GLN A 310 -34.67 -25.85 -14.59
C GLN A 310 -33.53 -26.29 -15.50
N ARG A 311 -32.69 -25.35 -15.98
CA ARG A 311 -31.60 -25.66 -16.90
C ARG A 311 -30.59 -26.62 -16.32
N TYR A 312 -30.23 -26.45 -15.05
CA TYR A 312 -29.21 -27.29 -14.38
C TYR A 312 -29.85 -28.38 -13.45
N GLN A 313 -31.18 -28.55 -13.48
CA GLN A 313 -31.92 -29.55 -12.70
C GLN A 313 -31.58 -29.50 -11.19
N VAL A 314 -31.55 -28.30 -10.63
CA VAL A 314 -31.19 -28.06 -9.22
C VAL A 314 -32.44 -28.15 -8.33
N HIS A 315 -32.33 -28.87 -7.23
CA HIS A 315 -33.36 -28.92 -6.22
C HIS A 315 -33.44 -27.64 -5.41
N PRO A 316 -34.61 -26.97 -5.29
CA PRO A 316 -34.71 -25.67 -4.64
C PRO A 316 -34.45 -25.71 -3.13
N HIS A 317 -34.57 -26.89 -2.48
CA HIS A 317 -34.37 -27.02 -1.02
C HIS A 317 -32.99 -27.50 -0.58
N LEU A 318 -32.12 -27.83 -1.53
CA LEU A 318 -30.76 -28.28 -1.25
C LEU A 318 -29.73 -27.20 -1.60
N ASP A 319 -28.67 -27.15 -0.83
CA ASP A 319 -27.48 -26.37 -1.24
C ASP A 319 -26.83 -27.10 -2.41
N THR A 320 -26.64 -26.42 -3.52
CA THR A 320 -26.03 -27.01 -4.71
C THR A 320 -24.86 -26.19 -5.16
N LEU A 321 -23.74 -26.86 -5.42
CA LEU A 321 -22.54 -26.29 -6.00
C LEU A 321 -22.40 -26.78 -7.45
N LEU A 322 -22.31 -25.84 -8.39
CA LEU A 322 -22.08 -26.12 -9.80
C LEU A 322 -20.75 -25.49 -10.23
N LEU A 323 -19.86 -26.30 -10.77
CA LEU A 323 -18.57 -25.82 -11.32
C LEU A 323 -18.60 -25.90 -12.83
N PHE A 324 -18.23 -24.81 -13.49
CA PHE A 324 -18.19 -24.70 -14.96
C PHE A 324 -16.76 -24.41 -15.41
N ASN A 325 -16.31 -25.12 -16.45
CA ASN A 325 -14.99 -25.02 -17.01
C ASN A 325 -15.09 -24.87 -18.53
N GLU A 326 -15.09 -23.62 -19.01
CA GLU A 326 -15.13 -23.25 -20.44
C GLU A 326 -16.34 -23.82 -21.23
N ASP A 327 -17.31 -24.33 -20.52
CA ASP A 327 -18.61 -24.79 -21.06
C ASP A 327 -19.71 -24.21 -20.17
N SER A 328 -20.59 -23.41 -20.75
CA SER A 328 -21.70 -22.78 -20.03
C SER A 328 -22.94 -23.68 -19.95
N GLU A 329 -22.97 -24.76 -20.71
CA GLU A 329 -24.15 -25.64 -20.75
C GLU A 329 -24.06 -26.77 -19.73
N ARG A 330 -22.87 -27.34 -19.58
CA ARG A 330 -22.67 -28.50 -18.70
C ARG A 330 -21.67 -28.19 -17.59
N PRO A 331 -22.07 -28.31 -16.31
CA PRO A 331 -21.15 -28.21 -15.22
C PRO A 331 -20.17 -29.40 -15.23
N ILE A 332 -18.89 -29.17 -14.94
CA ILE A 332 -17.86 -30.22 -14.80
C ILE A 332 -18.03 -31.00 -13.51
N ALA A 333 -18.56 -30.36 -12.49
CA ALA A 333 -18.89 -30.98 -11.20
C ALA A 333 -20.17 -30.34 -10.65
N SER A 334 -21.03 -31.22 -10.11
CA SER A 334 -22.27 -30.84 -9.43
C SER A 334 -22.38 -31.64 -8.14
N ILE A 335 -22.65 -30.95 -7.05
CA ILE A 335 -22.96 -31.60 -5.76
C ILE A 335 -24.13 -30.88 -5.12
N SER A 336 -25.11 -31.70 -4.65
CA SER A 336 -26.32 -31.22 -3.97
C SER A 336 -26.45 -31.92 -2.63
N MET A 337 -26.50 -31.16 -1.55
CA MET A 337 -26.63 -31.67 -0.18
C MET A 337 -27.42 -30.67 0.67
N SER A 338 -28.05 -31.14 1.75
CA SER A 338 -28.69 -30.25 2.74
C SER A 338 -27.67 -29.31 3.42
N ASN A 339 -26.42 -29.75 3.51
CA ASN A 339 -25.32 -29.00 4.07
C ASN A 339 -23.98 -29.54 3.51
N ILE A 340 -23.34 -28.79 2.62
CA ILE A 340 -22.06 -29.22 2.03
C ILE A 340 -20.93 -28.98 3.06
N PRO A 341 -20.20 -30.04 3.50
CA PRO A 341 -19.04 -29.85 4.37
C PRO A 341 -17.95 -29.01 3.71
N THR A 342 -17.25 -28.18 4.49
CA THR A 342 -16.19 -27.31 3.97
C THR A 342 -15.05 -28.10 3.33
N GLU A 343 -14.70 -29.25 3.90
CA GLU A 343 -13.66 -30.12 3.34
C GLU A 343 -14.05 -30.65 1.96
N THR A 344 -15.28 -31.16 1.81
CA THR A 344 -15.81 -31.63 0.52
C THR A 344 -15.84 -30.49 -0.51
N LEU A 345 -16.30 -29.30 -0.09
CA LEU A 345 -16.31 -28.09 -0.91
C LEU A 345 -14.92 -27.76 -1.42
N ASN A 346 -13.94 -27.69 -0.51
CA ASN A 346 -12.55 -27.35 -0.85
C ASN A 346 -11.92 -28.43 -1.75
N ASN A 347 -12.15 -29.72 -1.49
CA ASN A 347 -11.60 -30.80 -2.31
C ASN A 347 -12.13 -30.79 -3.75
N ILE A 348 -13.42 -30.50 -3.94
CA ILE A 348 -14.02 -30.41 -5.28
C ILE A 348 -13.44 -29.19 -6.02
N ILE A 349 -13.31 -28.04 -5.35
CA ILE A 349 -12.74 -26.84 -5.96
C ILE A 349 -11.27 -27.06 -6.30
N LEU A 350 -10.47 -27.60 -5.38
CA LEU A 350 -9.05 -27.88 -5.60
C LEU A 350 -8.81 -28.84 -6.77
N SER A 351 -9.66 -29.87 -6.91
CA SER A 351 -9.54 -30.83 -8.00
C SER A 351 -9.85 -30.21 -9.37
N ASN A 352 -10.66 -29.17 -9.40
CA ASN A 352 -11.16 -28.55 -10.64
C ASN A 352 -10.76 -27.08 -10.81
N GLN A 353 -9.80 -26.55 -10.07
CA GLN A 353 -9.48 -25.12 -9.98
C GLN A 353 -8.82 -24.51 -11.23
N TYR A 354 -8.48 -25.30 -12.24
CA TYR A 354 -7.84 -24.82 -13.46
C TYR A 354 -8.73 -25.03 -14.67
N LEU A 355 -8.73 -24.07 -15.58
CA LEU A 355 -9.39 -24.19 -16.88
C LEU A 355 -8.81 -25.36 -17.68
N THR A 356 -9.52 -25.82 -18.68
CA THR A 356 -9.04 -26.85 -19.62
C THR A 356 -7.78 -26.36 -20.37
N LEU A 357 -7.78 -25.08 -20.77
CA LEU A 357 -6.64 -24.40 -21.35
C LEU A 357 -6.36 -23.11 -20.58
N PRO A 358 -5.71 -23.16 -19.41
CA PRO A 358 -5.42 -21.99 -18.61
C PRO A 358 -4.30 -21.14 -19.22
N ARG A 359 -4.34 -19.84 -18.97
CA ARG A 359 -3.27 -18.92 -19.30
C ARG A 359 -2.20 -18.92 -18.21
N LEU A 360 -0.93 -18.98 -18.59
CA LEU A 360 0.20 -18.79 -17.68
C LEU A 360 0.38 -17.28 -17.42
N SER A 361 -0.37 -16.75 -16.48
CA SER A 361 -0.43 -15.31 -16.15
C SER A 361 0.30 -14.93 -14.87
N SER A 362 0.77 -15.89 -14.09
CA SER A 362 1.54 -15.67 -12.87
C SER A 362 2.41 -16.86 -12.53
N GLN A 363 3.40 -16.65 -11.65
CA GLN A 363 4.26 -17.72 -11.16
C GLN A 363 3.48 -18.79 -10.41
N ASP A 364 2.48 -18.40 -9.60
CA ASP A 364 1.63 -19.33 -8.83
C ASP A 364 0.83 -20.28 -9.73
N ILE A 365 0.37 -19.80 -10.90
CA ILE A 365 -0.32 -20.63 -11.87
C ILE A 365 0.66 -21.61 -12.52
N LEU A 366 1.87 -21.16 -12.86
CA LEU A 366 2.91 -22.04 -13.40
C LEU A 366 3.28 -23.13 -12.39
N GLU A 367 3.43 -22.81 -11.13
CA GLU A 367 3.77 -23.77 -10.07
C GLU A 367 2.65 -24.77 -9.81
N GLY A 368 1.41 -24.33 -9.86
CA GLY A 368 0.26 -25.21 -9.69
C GLY A 368 -0.01 -26.14 -10.86
N LEU A 369 0.20 -25.68 -12.10
CA LEU A 369 0.01 -26.48 -13.31
C LEU A 369 1.22 -27.38 -13.60
N CYS A 370 2.40 -26.83 -13.47
CA CYS A 370 3.68 -27.43 -13.84
C CYS A 370 4.65 -27.41 -12.64
N PRO A 371 4.35 -28.13 -11.56
CA PRO A 371 5.20 -28.13 -10.37
C PRO A 371 6.60 -28.68 -10.69
N ALA A 372 7.60 -28.19 -9.95
CA ALA A 372 8.96 -28.73 -10.03
C ALA A 372 9.03 -30.15 -9.45
N GLU A 373 9.57 -31.08 -10.19
CA GLU A 373 9.54 -32.52 -9.85
C GLU A 373 10.94 -33.13 -9.86
N TRP A 374 11.83 -32.67 -9.01
CA TRP A 374 13.19 -33.20 -9.00
C TRP A 374 13.31 -34.61 -8.38
N ASN A 375 12.39 -35.02 -7.50
CA ASN A 375 12.39 -36.30 -6.76
C ASN A 375 11.34 -37.32 -7.24
N ARG A 376 10.50 -37.00 -8.25
CA ARG A 376 9.45 -37.90 -8.68
C ARG A 376 9.88 -38.70 -9.92
N PRO A 377 9.71 -40.04 -9.95
CA PRO A 377 10.12 -40.87 -11.07
C PRO A 377 9.25 -40.67 -12.31
N ARG A 378 8.09 -40.02 -12.18
CA ARG A 378 7.13 -39.84 -13.27
C ARG A 378 7.14 -38.39 -13.75
N LYS A 379 7.54 -38.17 -15.00
CA LYS A 379 7.57 -36.85 -15.66
C LYS A 379 6.15 -36.28 -15.77
N ARG A 380 5.96 -35.03 -15.40
CA ARG A 380 4.78 -34.22 -15.74
C ARG A 380 5.14 -33.26 -16.85
N LEU A 381 4.49 -33.40 -18.01
CA LEU A 381 4.72 -32.58 -19.18
C LEU A 381 3.72 -31.42 -19.24
N CYS A 382 4.19 -30.23 -19.54
CA CYS A 382 3.39 -29.05 -19.76
C CYS A 382 3.51 -28.61 -21.22
N ILE A 383 2.38 -28.55 -21.91
CA ILE A 383 2.27 -28.19 -23.31
C ILE A 383 1.82 -26.75 -23.38
N ILE A 384 2.66 -25.85 -23.83
CA ILE A 384 2.41 -24.42 -23.80
C ILE A 384 2.38 -23.87 -25.22
N LEU A 385 1.27 -23.24 -25.60
CA LEU A 385 1.12 -22.50 -26.84
C LEU A 385 1.50 -21.02 -26.62
N VAL A 386 2.40 -20.53 -27.43
CA VAL A 386 2.82 -19.12 -27.40
C VAL A 386 1.92 -18.29 -28.32
N THR A 387 1.20 -17.32 -27.76
CA THR A 387 0.25 -16.46 -28.48
C THR A 387 0.41 -14.99 -28.12
N GLU A 388 -0.35 -14.12 -28.75
CA GLU A 388 -0.56 -12.72 -28.39
C GLU A 388 -2.03 -12.48 -28.02
N ASN A 389 -2.30 -11.39 -27.35
CA ASN A 389 -3.68 -10.99 -26.98
C ASN A 389 -4.40 -10.37 -28.18
N SER A 390 -4.48 -11.08 -29.30
CA SER A 390 -5.18 -10.68 -30.50
C SER A 390 -6.37 -11.60 -30.80
N LYS A 391 -7.37 -11.09 -31.53
CA LYS A 391 -8.51 -11.88 -31.98
C LYS A 391 -8.09 -12.93 -33.02
N GLU A 392 -7.04 -12.67 -33.79
CA GLU A 392 -6.52 -13.57 -34.80
C GLU A 392 -5.99 -14.87 -34.19
N HIS A 393 -5.38 -14.79 -33.00
CA HIS A 393 -4.84 -15.95 -32.29
C HIS A 393 -5.91 -16.74 -31.50
N ASN A 394 -7.18 -16.28 -31.45
CA ASN A 394 -8.27 -17.03 -30.82
C ASN A 394 -8.45 -18.40 -31.47
N PHE A 395 -8.28 -18.50 -32.77
CA PHE A 395 -8.39 -19.74 -33.49
C PHE A 395 -7.38 -20.80 -32.96
N ALA A 396 -6.14 -20.42 -32.79
CA ALA A 396 -5.11 -21.33 -32.27
C ALA A 396 -5.39 -21.77 -30.84
N ARG A 397 -5.88 -20.84 -30.01
CA ARG A 397 -6.28 -21.16 -28.62
C ARG A 397 -7.46 -22.13 -28.58
N GLU A 398 -8.47 -21.93 -29.46
CA GLU A 398 -9.63 -22.80 -29.53
C GLU A 398 -9.25 -24.20 -30.08
N ALA A 399 -8.39 -24.26 -31.09
CA ALA A 399 -7.87 -25.52 -31.60
C ALA A 399 -7.13 -26.34 -30.52
N LEU A 400 -6.24 -25.70 -29.76
CA LEU A 400 -5.54 -26.36 -28.65
C LEU A 400 -6.51 -26.75 -27.50
N ARG A 401 -7.53 -25.93 -27.23
CA ARG A 401 -8.57 -26.26 -26.24
C ARG A 401 -9.34 -27.51 -26.64
N ASN A 402 -9.69 -27.67 -27.90
CA ASN A 402 -10.34 -28.87 -28.42
C ASN A 402 -9.45 -30.10 -28.33
N ILE A 403 -8.15 -29.95 -28.60
CA ILE A 403 -7.16 -31.02 -28.42
C ILE A 403 -7.07 -31.40 -26.93
N ALA A 404 -7.00 -30.41 -26.02
CA ALA A 404 -6.93 -30.66 -24.59
C ALA A 404 -8.19 -31.40 -24.06
N ARG A 405 -9.39 -31.03 -24.54
CA ARG A 405 -10.64 -31.73 -24.20
C ARG A 405 -10.70 -33.18 -24.68
N ARG A 406 -10.12 -33.44 -25.85
CA ARG A 406 -10.08 -34.80 -26.44
C ARG A 406 -8.85 -35.60 -26.02
N SER A 407 -8.05 -35.09 -25.10
CA SER A 407 -6.82 -35.75 -24.64
C SER A 407 -7.16 -36.93 -23.73
N GLU A 408 -6.52 -38.07 -23.98
CA GLU A 408 -6.66 -39.31 -23.19
C GLU A 408 -5.71 -39.33 -21.97
N TYR A 409 -4.83 -38.34 -21.85
CA TYR A 409 -3.84 -38.31 -20.78
C TYR A 409 -4.46 -37.77 -19.48
N LYS A 410 -4.12 -38.41 -18.36
CA LYS A 410 -4.51 -37.90 -17.05
C LYS A 410 -3.91 -36.52 -16.82
N THR A 411 -4.70 -35.59 -16.29
CA THR A 411 -4.28 -34.22 -15.97
C THR A 411 -3.08 -34.13 -15.01
N GLU A 412 -2.77 -35.21 -14.30
CA GLU A 412 -1.59 -35.33 -13.45
C GLU A 412 -0.29 -35.54 -14.25
N ARG A 413 -0.39 -36.03 -15.50
CA ARG A 413 0.76 -36.35 -16.35
C ARG A 413 1.01 -35.32 -17.43
N VAL A 414 -0.06 -34.76 -18.00
CA VAL A 414 -0.01 -33.83 -19.10
C VAL A 414 -0.95 -32.66 -18.82
N ARG A 415 -0.43 -31.44 -18.89
CA ARG A 415 -1.20 -30.21 -18.77
C ARG A 415 -1.03 -29.36 -20.01
N PHE A 416 -2.12 -28.78 -20.47
CA PHE A 416 -2.14 -27.83 -21.56
C PHE A 416 -2.26 -26.41 -21.00
N ALA A 417 -1.58 -25.45 -21.59
CA ALA A 417 -1.65 -24.05 -21.22
C ALA A 417 -1.31 -23.16 -22.43
N TYR A 418 -1.56 -21.88 -22.33
CA TYR A 418 -1.06 -20.89 -23.28
C TYR A 418 -0.45 -19.70 -22.54
N ILE A 419 0.38 -18.94 -23.27
CA ILE A 419 1.10 -17.79 -22.72
C ILE A 419 1.05 -16.63 -23.73
N PHE A 420 0.98 -15.39 -23.23
CA PHE A 420 1.09 -14.19 -24.06
C PHE A 420 2.54 -13.75 -24.17
N LYS A 421 3.10 -13.77 -25.40
CA LYS A 421 4.49 -13.39 -25.67
C LYS A 421 4.79 -11.96 -25.22
N GLU A 422 3.89 -11.03 -25.51
CA GLU A 422 4.03 -9.60 -25.18
C GLU A 422 4.14 -9.32 -23.67
N LYS A 423 3.48 -10.14 -22.86
CA LYS A 423 3.46 -9.96 -21.39
C LYS A 423 4.57 -10.72 -20.67
N GLN A 424 5.01 -11.85 -21.25
CA GLN A 424 5.97 -12.78 -20.65
C GLN A 424 7.23 -12.94 -21.52
N ILE A 425 7.74 -11.83 -22.06
CA ILE A 425 8.86 -11.80 -23.00
C ILE A 425 10.09 -12.49 -22.42
N ASP A 426 10.42 -12.21 -21.17
CA ASP A 426 11.62 -12.74 -20.50
C ASP A 426 11.59 -14.26 -20.35
N PHE A 427 10.42 -14.79 -19.99
CA PHE A 427 10.22 -16.25 -19.89
C PHE A 427 10.39 -16.93 -21.25
N ILE A 428 9.77 -16.38 -22.30
CA ILE A 428 9.84 -16.97 -23.65
C ILE A 428 11.24 -16.82 -24.23
N ASN A 429 11.94 -15.73 -23.98
CA ASN A 429 13.32 -15.53 -24.44
C ASN A 429 14.30 -16.49 -23.77
N SER A 430 14.04 -16.93 -22.55
CA SER A 430 14.87 -17.94 -21.89
C SER A 430 14.83 -19.31 -22.62
N LEU A 431 13.76 -19.59 -23.39
CA LEU A 431 13.62 -20.80 -24.23
C LEU A 431 14.11 -20.57 -25.66
N SER A 432 15.37 -20.12 -25.81
CA SER A 432 15.92 -19.65 -27.10
C SER A 432 16.40 -20.75 -28.04
N ARG A 433 16.85 -21.90 -27.53
CA ARG A 433 17.42 -22.96 -28.32
C ARG A 433 16.34 -23.81 -29.00
N GLY A 434 16.60 -24.25 -30.22
CA GLY A 434 15.70 -25.15 -30.97
C GLY A 434 14.45 -24.49 -31.56
N SER A 435 14.38 -23.15 -31.54
CA SER A 435 13.27 -22.37 -32.11
C SER A 435 13.81 -21.52 -33.27
N SER A 436 13.00 -21.30 -34.30
CA SER A 436 13.20 -20.21 -35.27
C SER A 436 12.97 -18.84 -34.56
N ASP A 437 13.39 -17.76 -35.22
CA ASP A 437 13.29 -16.41 -34.66
C ASP A 437 11.87 -16.02 -34.25
N ASP A 438 10.85 -16.48 -34.98
CA ASP A 438 9.45 -16.27 -34.59
C ASP A 438 8.88 -17.45 -33.81
N LYS A 439 8.65 -17.24 -32.52
CA LYS A 439 8.07 -18.21 -31.58
C LYS A 439 6.55 -18.15 -31.50
N LEU A 440 5.90 -17.27 -32.25
CA LEU A 440 4.44 -17.10 -32.23
C LEU A 440 3.74 -18.31 -32.87
N LEU A 441 2.59 -18.65 -32.28
CA LEU A 441 1.73 -19.75 -32.70
C LEU A 441 2.43 -21.12 -32.70
N ARG A 442 3.47 -21.27 -31.92
CA ARG A 442 4.22 -22.52 -31.74
C ARG A 442 3.95 -23.12 -30.36
N ILE A 443 4.16 -24.42 -30.30
CA ILE A 443 3.96 -25.22 -29.10
C ILE A 443 5.31 -25.63 -28.55
N VAL A 444 5.53 -25.42 -27.26
CA VAL A 444 6.68 -25.91 -26.49
C VAL A 444 6.22 -26.91 -25.44
N ILE A 445 6.91 -28.01 -25.31
CA ILE A 445 6.71 -28.99 -24.25
C ILE A 445 7.78 -28.77 -23.20
N LEU A 446 7.33 -28.58 -21.95
CA LEU A 446 8.21 -28.33 -20.81
C LEU A 446 8.12 -29.44 -19.79
N TRP A 447 9.25 -29.75 -19.17
CA TRP A 447 9.34 -30.49 -17.94
C TRP A 447 10.16 -29.68 -16.92
N ARG A 448 9.53 -29.26 -15.83
CA ARG A 448 10.20 -28.52 -14.76
C ARG A 448 10.90 -29.50 -13.84
N ARG A 449 12.21 -29.37 -13.77
CA ARG A 449 13.05 -30.17 -12.89
C ARG A 449 13.24 -29.50 -11.54
N ASP A 450 13.36 -28.15 -11.56
CA ASP A 450 13.55 -27.30 -10.40
C ASP A 450 12.73 -26.01 -10.57
N THR A 451 12.70 -25.14 -9.58
CA THR A 451 11.99 -23.85 -9.66
C THR A 451 12.41 -23.00 -10.86
N SER A 452 13.71 -22.96 -11.16
CA SER A 452 14.29 -22.18 -12.25
C SER A 452 14.78 -23.01 -13.45
N ARG A 453 14.96 -24.34 -13.30
CA ARG A 453 15.56 -25.20 -14.30
C ARG A 453 14.50 -26.02 -15.03
N VAL A 454 14.40 -25.87 -16.35
CA VAL A 454 13.46 -26.59 -17.19
C VAL A 454 14.17 -27.33 -18.32
N LYS A 455 13.66 -28.52 -18.63
CA LYS A 455 13.96 -29.19 -19.91
C LYS A 455 12.79 -28.95 -20.84
N TYR A 456 13.08 -28.69 -22.12
CA TYR A 456 12.05 -28.35 -23.09
C TYR A 456 12.39 -28.83 -24.50
N GLU A 457 11.33 -28.89 -25.33
CA GLU A 457 11.43 -29.21 -26.75
C GLU A 457 10.37 -28.43 -27.52
N TRP A 458 10.75 -27.79 -28.61
CA TRP A 458 9.81 -27.09 -29.49
C TRP A 458 9.27 -28.07 -30.54
N ILE A 459 7.98 -28.00 -30.79
CA ILE A 459 7.33 -28.69 -31.89
C ILE A 459 7.37 -27.74 -33.10
N ASN A 460 8.35 -27.96 -34.00
CA ASN A 460 8.66 -26.99 -35.07
C ASN A 460 7.69 -27.04 -36.25
N ASP A 461 7.03 -28.17 -36.50
CA ASP A 461 6.23 -28.41 -37.69
C ASP A 461 4.77 -27.92 -37.59
N ILE A 462 4.39 -27.30 -36.46
CA ILE A 462 3.04 -26.88 -36.23
C ILE A 462 2.99 -25.35 -36.14
N THR A 463 2.39 -24.73 -37.15
CA THR A 463 1.92 -23.33 -37.08
C THR A 463 0.40 -23.36 -37.11
N LEU A 464 -0.22 -23.07 -35.97
CA LEU A 464 -1.66 -22.91 -35.86
C LEU A 464 -2.09 -21.53 -36.41
N ASN A 465 -1.86 -21.29 -37.70
CA ASN A 465 -2.23 -20.02 -38.33
C ASN A 465 -3.50 -20.19 -39.16
N LYS A 466 -4.44 -19.27 -39.01
CA LYS A 466 -5.73 -19.24 -39.72
C LYS A 466 -5.54 -19.22 -41.26
N ARG A 467 -4.47 -18.62 -41.76
CA ARG A 467 -4.17 -18.53 -43.19
C ARG A 467 -3.99 -19.90 -43.90
N PHE A 468 -3.63 -20.93 -43.12
CA PHE A 468 -3.50 -22.30 -43.63
C PHE A 468 -4.81 -23.09 -43.52
N ALA A 469 -5.79 -22.62 -42.72
CA ALA A 469 -7.05 -23.31 -42.51
C ALA A 469 -8.11 -23.00 -43.58
N ASP A 470 -7.97 -21.91 -44.35
CA ASP A 470 -8.94 -21.53 -45.39
C ASP A 470 -9.00 -22.55 -46.58
N ASN A 471 -7.99 -23.40 -46.73
CA ASN A 471 -7.91 -24.42 -47.80
C ASN A 471 -8.06 -25.87 -47.31
N GLN A 472 -8.13 -26.12 -45.99
CA GLN A 472 -8.31 -27.43 -45.39
C GLN A 472 -9.43 -27.40 -44.37
N SER A 473 -10.18 -28.50 -44.25
CA SER A 473 -11.22 -28.56 -43.18
C SER A 473 -10.54 -28.38 -41.82
N LEU A 474 -11.09 -27.54 -41.00
CA LEU A 474 -10.62 -27.20 -39.63
C LEU A 474 -10.28 -28.48 -38.83
N ASP A 475 -11.13 -29.50 -38.94
CA ASP A 475 -10.93 -30.78 -38.26
C ASP A 475 -9.68 -31.51 -38.71
N HIS A 476 -9.23 -31.36 -39.98
CA HIS A 476 -8.01 -31.99 -40.45
C HIS A 476 -6.78 -31.37 -39.79
N VAL A 477 -6.71 -30.06 -39.69
CA VAL A 477 -5.59 -29.35 -39.06
C VAL A 477 -5.54 -29.67 -37.53
N ILE A 478 -6.68 -29.73 -36.87
CA ILE A 478 -6.77 -30.09 -35.44
C ILE A 478 -6.29 -31.54 -35.24
N ASN A 479 -6.74 -32.49 -36.10
CA ASN A 479 -6.37 -33.89 -35.98
C ASN A 479 -4.89 -34.13 -36.28
N GLN A 480 -4.32 -33.45 -37.29
CA GLN A 480 -2.90 -33.52 -37.59
C GLN A 480 -2.06 -32.95 -36.42
N THR A 481 -2.42 -31.81 -35.90
CA THR A 481 -1.77 -31.21 -34.73
C THR A 481 -1.86 -32.12 -33.52
N LYS A 482 -3.03 -32.71 -33.24
CA LYS A 482 -3.23 -33.68 -32.18
C LYS A 482 -2.30 -34.86 -32.33
N TYR A 483 -2.22 -35.45 -33.53
CA TYR A 483 -1.35 -36.60 -33.80
C TYR A 483 0.12 -36.30 -33.50
N GLN A 484 0.61 -35.14 -33.92
CA GLN A 484 2.01 -34.72 -33.67
C GLN A 484 2.26 -34.51 -32.16
N ILE A 485 1.33 -33.85 -31.45
CA ILE A 485 1.45 -33.67 -30.02
C ILE A 485 1.45 -35.03 -29.31
N ASP A 486 0.49 -35.89 -29.64
CA ASP A 486 0.34 -37.23 -29.02
C ASP A 486 1.56 -38.12 -29.29
N SER A 487 2.10 -38.12 -30.51
CA SER A 487 3.30 -38.88 -30.86
C SER A 487 4.52 -38.43 -30.03
N THR A 488 4.68 -37.11 -29.86
CA THR A 488 5.77 -36.53 -29.06
C THR A 488 5.56 -36.85 -27.56
N ILE A 489 4.36 -36.74 -27.04
CA ILE A 489 4.05 -37.09 -25.65
C ILE A 489 4.32 -38.58 -25.40
N GLN A 490 3.88 -39.45 -26.31
CA GLN A 490 4.10 -40.90 -26.16
C GLN A 490 5.60 -41.25 -26.19
N ARG A 491 6.38 -40.62 -27.06
CA ARG A 491 7.85 -40.76 -27.09
C ARG A 491 8.45 -40.34 -25.74
N LEU A 492 8.09 -39.18 -25.21
CA LEU A 492 8.64 -38.66 -23.96
C LEU A 492 8.17 -39.39 -22.69
N LEU A 493 6.97 -40.00 -22.69
CA LEU A 493 6.42 -40.71 -21.53
C LEU A 493 6.76 -42.22 -21.54
N LYS A 494 6.82 -42.87 -22.72
CA LYS A 494 7.09 -44.31 -22.84
C LYS A 494 8.58 -44.63 -22.90
N THR A 495 9.35 -43.78 -23.59
CA THR A 495 10.80 -43.91 -23.64
C THR A 495 11.44 -43.10 -22.55
N SER A 496 12.55 -43.53 -21.99
CA SER A 496 13.31 -42.75 -21.01
C SER A 496 14.06 -41.57 -21.64
N GLU A 497 13.69 -41.18 -22.87
CA GLU A 497 14.34 -40.08 -23.57
C GLU A 497 14.21 -38.75 -22.81
N ALA A 498 15.29 -38.00 -22.80
CA ALA A 498 15.29 -36.66 -22.20
C ALA A 498 14.84 -35.65 -23.25
N LEU A 499 14.17 -34.60 -22.81
CA LEU A 499 13.90 -33.42 -23.62
C LEU A 499 15.24 -32.83 -24.13
N THR A 500 15.25 -32.34 -25.36
CA THR A 500 16.46 -32.00 -26.12
C THR A 500 17.22 -30.81 -25.53
N TYR A 501 16.53 -29.84 -24.99
CA TYR A 501 17.13 -28.57 -24.52
C TYR A 501 16.89 -28.35 -23.03
N GLU A 502 17.86 -27.67 -22.41
CA GLU A 502 17.75 -27.21 -20.99
C GLU A 502 17.96 -25.71 -20.93
N ALA A 503 17.15 -25.05 -20.11
CA ALA A 503 17.23 -23.60 -19.88
C ALA A 503 16.93 -23.22 -18.42
N PHE A 504 17.45 -22.07 -18.05
CA PHE A 504 17.06 -21.38 -16.84
C PHE A 504 15.96 -20.38 -17.16
N ILE A 505 14.77 -20.59 -16.60
CA ILE A 505 13.63 -19.70 -16.80
C ILE A 505 13.62 -18.60 -15.76
N LYS A 506 13.21 -17.40 -16.17
CA LYS A 506 12.86 -16.32 -15.28
C LYS A 506 11.44 -16.52 -14.75
N ASN A 507 11.18 -16.01 -13.55
CA ASN A 507 9.83 -16.03 -12.99
C ASN A 507 8.86 -15.26 -13.88
N LEU A 508 7.62 -15.77 -13.97
CA LEU A 508 6.55 -15.11 -14.69
C LEU A 508 6.14 -13.83 -13.97
N LEU A 509 5.88 -12.78 -14.74
CA LEU A 509 5.26 -11.55 -14.24
C LEU A 509 3.79 -11.84 -13.90
N ASP A 510 3.33 -11.34 -12.77
CA ASP A 510 1.92 -11.44 -12.40
C ASP A 510 1.09 -10.43 -13.22
N GLU A 511 0.35 -10.95 -14.21
CA GLU A 511 -0.50 -10.14 -15.10
C GLU A 511 -1.75 -9.58 -14.39
N HIS A 512 -2.11 -10.16 -13.25
CA HIS A 512 -3.23 -9.75 -12.40
C HIS A 512 -2.79 -8.91 -11.20
N ALA A 513 -1.48 -8.63 -11.10
CA ALA A 513 -0.99 -7.69 -10.09
C ALA A 513 -1.77 -6.39 -10.22
N GLN A 514 -2.49 -6.03 -9.17
CA GLN A 514 -3.31 -4.81 -9.15
C GLN A 514 -2.48 -3.62 -9.62
N ASP A 515 -2.94 -2.91 -10.64
CA ASP A 515 -2.34 -1.68 -11.10
C ASP A 515 -2.18 -0.71 -9.92
N PHE A 516 -1.16 0.13 -9.98
CA PHE A 516 -0.86 1.11 -8.93
C PHE A 516 -2.11 1.90 -8.50
N ILE A 517 -2.98 2.24 -9.45
CA ILE A 517 -4.25 2.95 -9.21
C ILE A 517 -5.20 2.12 -8.35
N ASN A 518 -5.38 0.83 -8.65
CA ASN A 518 -6.25 -0.06 -7.89
C ASN A 518 -5.74 -0.31 -6.46
N LYS A 519 -4.41 -0.36 -6.27
CA LYS A 519 -3.79 -0.42 -4.94
C LYS A 519 -4.05 0.85 -4.13
N TRP A 520 -4.01 2.03 -4.78
CA TRP A 520 -4.33 3.30 -4.14
C TRP A 520 -5.81 3.40 -3.78
N ILE A 521 -6.69 3.01 -4.69
CA ILE A 521 -8.14 2.97 -4.46
C ILE A 521 -8.46 2.05 -3.28
N SER A 522 -7.88 0.84 -3.25
CA SER A 522 -8.06 -0.10 -2.13
C SER A 522 -7.58 0.46 -0.80
N LYS A 523 -6.45 1.19 -0.79
CA LYS A 523 -5.95 1.88 0.42
C LYS A 523 -6.90 3.00 0.88
N ILE A 524 -7.46 3.76 -0.06
CA ILE A 524 -8.43 4.82 0.25
C ILE A 524 -9.70 4.22 0.87
N PHE A 525 -10.23 3.14 0.31
CA PHE A 525 -11.39 2.44 0.89
C PHE A 525 -11.08 1.87 2.28
N TYR A 526 -9.89 1.31 2.48
CA TYR A 526 -9.46 0.83 3.80
C TYR A 526 -9.37 1.97 4.83
N ILE A 527 -8.79 3.12 4.44
CA ILE A 527 -8.74 4.30 5.30
C ILE A 527 -10.15 4.80 5.62
N PHE A 528 -11.04 4.80 4.63
CA PHE A 528 -12.44 5.21 4.80
C PHE A 528 -13.18 4.27 5.75
N ASP A 529 -13.06 2.95 5.58
CA ASP A 529 -13.61 1.96 6.50
C ASP A 529 -13.04 2.11 7.92
N TYR A 530 -11.72 2.33 8.02
CA TYR A 530 -11.06 2.58 9.29
C TYR A 530 -11.61 3.83 9.98
N ILE A 531 -11.83 4.91 9.24
CA ILE A 531 -12.41 6.15 9.75
C ILE A 531 -13.85 5.89 10.24
N ILE A 532 -14.68 5.21 9.44
CA ILE A 532 -16.06 4.89 9.81
C ILE A 532 -16.11 4.02 11.07
N ASP A 533 -15.26 3.00 11.17
CA ASP A 533 -15.21 2.11 12.34
C ASP A 533 -14.72 2.83 13.62
N ASN A 534 -13.96 3.92 13.47
CA ASN A 534 -13.39 4.68 14.59
C ASN A 534 -14.20 5.95 14.95
N ILE A 535 -15.24 6.29 14.19
CA ILE A 535 -16.13 7.40 14.51
C ILE A 535 -17.17 6.90 15.52
N GLU A 536 -17.05 7.36 16.75
CA GLU A 536 -18.11 7.22 17.76
C GLU A 536 -19.30 8.10 17.38
N GLU A 537 -20.51 7.70 17.76
CA GLU A 537 -21.75 8.43 17.42
C GLU A 537 -21.67 9.92 17.79
N GLU A 538 -20.95 10.26 18.88
CA GLU A 538 -20.73 11.63 19.35
C GLU A 538 -19.90 12.48 18.36
N HIS A 539 -19.06 11.86 17.55
CA HIS A 539 -18.16 12.56 16.61
C HIS A 539 -18.71 12.62 15.17
N ILE A 540 -19.84 11.98 14.89
CA ILE A 540 -20.45 11.96 13.55
C ILE A 540 -20.75 13.38 13.08
N LEU A 541 -21.32 14.21 13.94
CA LEU A 541 -21.69 15.59 13.61
C LEU A 541 -20.44 16.45 13.32
N ALA A 542 -19.38 16.28 14.10
CA ALA A 542 -18.11 16.99 13.90
C ALA A 542 -17.41 16.58 12.60
N THR A 543 -17.41 15.30 12.27
CA THR A 543 -16.80 14.79 11.03
C THR A 543 -17.59 15.18 9.79
N ILE A 544 -18.92 15.17 9.82
CA ILE A 544 -19.78 15.70 8.75
C ILE A 544 -19.53 17.19 8.55
N SER A 545 -19.42 17.96 9.63
CA SER A 545 -19.10 19.39 9.57
C SER A 545 -17.73 19.64 8.94
N LEU A 546 -16.70 18.86 9.31
CA LEU A 546 -15.37 18.96 8.73
C LEU A 546 -15.36 18.62 7.23
N LEU A 547 -16.02 17.54 6.84
CA LEU A 547 -16.15 17.16 5.43
C LEU A 547 -16.93 18.20 4.64
N GLY A 548 -18.02 18.73 5.22
CA GLY A 548 -18.80 19.81 4.64
C GLY A 548 -17.98 21.08 4.40
N THR A 549 -17.13 21.46 5.35
CA THR A 549 -16.23 22.62 5.20
C THR A 549 -15.17 22.40 4.13
N ILE A 550 -14.62 21.19 4.01
CA ILE A 550 -13.64 20.84 2.96
C ILE A 550 -14.31 20.91 1.58
N VAL A 551 -15.49 20.28 1.42
CA VAL A 551 -16.25 20.31 0.16
C VAL A 551 -16.63 21.76 -0.19
N PHE A 552 -17.05 22.55 0.79
CA PHE A 552 -17.37 23.97 0.60
C PHE A 552 -16.15 24.78 0.13
N MET A 553 -14.97 24.55 0.72
CA MET A 553 -13.72 25.20 0.28
C MET A 553 -13.35 24.85 -1.16
N PHE A 554 -13.51 23.57 -1.55
CA PHE A 554 -13.28 23.16 -2.94
C PHE A 554 -14.33 23.77 -3.89
N ALA A 555 -15.60 23.81 -3.49
CA ALA A 555 -16.67 24.40 -4.28
C ALA A 555 -16.46 25.93 -4.46
N VAL A 556 -16.05 26.63 -3.39
CA VAL A 556 -15.70 28.06 -3.45
C VAL A 556 -14.45 28.27 -4.33
N GLY A 557 -13.43 27.44 -4.18
CA GLY A 557 -12.23 27.48 -5.03
C GLY A 557 -12.56 27.26 -6.51
N TYR A 558 -13.42 26.28 -6.80
CA TYR A 558 -13.89 26.02 -8.18
C TYR A 558 -14.75 27.19 -8.72
N ALA A 559 -15.66 27.71 -7.90
CA ALA A 559 -16.49 28.87 -8.27
C ALA A 559 -15.63 30.11 -8.53
N MET A 560 -14.58 30.39 -7.75
CA MET A 560 -13.65 31.46 -7.98
C MET A 560 -12.87 31.29 -9.29
N VAL A 561 -12.39 30.09 -9.58
CA VAL A 561 -11.74 29.80 -10.88
C VAL A 561 -12.70 29.98 -12.03
N TYR A 562 -13.95 29.55 -11.86
CA TYR A 562 -15.00 29.73 -12.87
C TYR A 562 -15.33 31.20 -13.11
N LEU A 563 -15.49 32.01 -12.03
CA LEU A 563 -15.74 33.45 -12.12
C LEU A 563 -14.58 34.20 -12.79
N VAL A 564 -13.35 33.87 -12.44
CA VAL A 564 -12.15 34.44 -13.08
C VAL A 564 -12.12 34.13 -14.59
N LYS A 565 -12.45 32.88 -14.98
CA LYS A 565 -12.55 32.52 -16.39
C LYS A 565 -13.67 33.25 -17.10
N ALA A 566 -14.84 33.37 -16.46
CA ALA A 566 -15.99 34.10 -17.02
C ALA A 566 -15.68 35.60 -17.18
N GLU A 567 -14.96 36.18 -16.23
CA GLU A 567 -14.50 37.58 -16.30
C GLU A 567 -13.44 37.76 -17.41
N GLU A 568 -12.47 36.84 -17.55
CA GLU A 568 -11.54 36.83 -18.69
C GLU A 568 -12.25 36.71 -20.05
N GLU A 569 -13.27 35.88 -20.15
CA GLU A 569 -14.07 35.75 -21.37
C GLU A 569 -14.90 36.99 -21.64
N SER A 570 -15.46 37.64 -20.61
CA SER A 570 -16.20 38.90 -20.75
C SER A 570 -15.30 40.06 -21.16
N LEU A 571 -14.07 40.12 -20.64
CA LEU A 571 -13.06 41.11 -21.05
C LEU A 571 -12.55 40.84 -22.45
N LYS A 572 -12.38 39.58 -22.84
CA LYS A 572 -12.08 39.20 -24.24
C LYS A 572 -13.23 39.54 -25.21
N ALA A 573 -14.48 39.43 -24.80
CA ALA A 573 -15.63 39.81 -25.58
C ALA A 573 -15.77 41.35 -25.72
N LYS A 574 -15.50 42.11 -24.64
CA LYS A 574 -15.48 43.60 -24.69
C LYS A 574 -14.29 44.13 -25.47
N GLY A 575 -13.13 43.46 -25.47
CA GLY A 575 -11.95 43.82 -26.25
C GLY A 575 -12.07 43.59 -27.77
N LYS A 576 -13.08 42.80 -28.22
CA LYS A 576 -13.33 42.56 -29.66
C LYS A 576 -14.10 43.65 -30.36
N LEU A 577 -14.63 44.64 -29.64
CA LEU A 577 -15.42 45.74 -30.23
C LEU A 577 -14.63 47.02 -30.49
N SER A 578 -13.32 47.05 -30.19
CA SER A 578 -12.48 48.21 -30.46
C SER A 578 -11.12 47.79 -31.00
N SER A 579 -10.94 48.10 -32.29
CA SER A 579 -9.68 48.14 -33.05
C SER A 579 -9.37 46.91 -33.92
N ASN A 580 -9.72 47.04 -35.18
CA ASN A 580 -8.95 46.59 -36.32
C ASN A 580 -7.60 47.30 -36.35
N VAL A 581 -6.56 46.73 -35.75
CA VAL A 581 -5.15 46.98 -36.14
C VAL A 581 -4.35 45.70 -35.88
N SER A 582 -3.87 45.18 -36.97
CA SER A 582 -2.91 44.09 -37.10
C SER A 582 -1.71 44.21 -36.15
N LEU A 583 -1.52 43.28 -35.26
CA LEU A 583 -0.22 42.90 -34.75
C LEU A 583 -0.23 41.41 -34.40
N LYS A 584 0.55 40.66 -35.17
CA LYS A 584 0.89 39.25 -34.90
C LYS A 584 1.49 39.14 -33.52
N GLN A 585 0.72 38.73 -32.54
CA GLN A 585 1.21 38.33 -31.21
C GLN A 585 1.36 36.83 -31.13
N SER A 586 2.62 36.43 -30.99
CA SER A 586 3.06 35.06 -30.77
C SER A 586 2.34 34.44 -29.56
N ARG A 587 1.90 33.22 -29.71
CA ARG A 587 1.33 32.35 -28.64
C ARG A 587 2.22 32.41 -27.38
N TYR A 588 1.66 32.94 -26.30
CA TYR A 588 2.28 32.96 -24.98
C TYR A 588 2.34 31.54 -24.38
N ILE A 589 3.54 31.05 -24.18
CA ILE A 589 3.83 29.78 -23.51
C ILE A 589 4.05 30.11 -22.03
N PRO A 590 3.62 29.25 -21.08
CA PRO A 590 3.70 29.57 -19.65
C PRO A 590 5.11 29.97 -19.22
N GLU A 591 5.20 31.13 -18.63
CA GLU A 591 6.45 31.79 -18.23
C GLU A 591 7.25 30.98 -17.21
N LEU A 592 8.55 30.90 -17.42
CA LEU A 592 9.50 30.57 -16.37
C LEU A 592 9.39 31.63 -15.29
N LYS A 593 8.98 31.27 -14.06
CA LYS A 593 8.91 32.18 -12.93
C LYS A 593 10.32 32.52 -12.47
N LEU A 594 10.78 33.74 -12.77
CA LEU A 594 12.01 34.29 -12.20
C LEU A 594 11.73 34.73 -10.76
N HIS A 595 12.41 34.13 -9.82
CA HIS A 595 12.26 34.44 -8.40
C HIS A 595 13.00 35.71 -8.02
N GLU A 596 12.38 36.59 -7.25
CA GLU A 596 13.09 37.71 -6.65
C GLU A 596 13.93 37.21 -5.47
N LEU A 597 15.24 37.42 -5.50
CA LEU A 597 16.14 37.05 -4.42
C LEU A 597 16.00 38.12 -3.31
N ARG A 598 15.51 37.67 -2.16
CA ARG A 598 15.39 38.46 -0.91
C ARG A 598 16.03 37.66 0.22
N ALA A 599 16.32 38.34 1.35
CA ALA A 599 16.88 37.68 2.53
C ALA A 599 16.13 36.41 2.96
N GLU A 600 14.80 36.47 2.98
CA GLU A 600 13.92 35.34 3.34
C GLU A 600 14.09 34.11 2.43
N LYS A 601 14.39 34.34 1.15
CA LYS A 601 14.53 33.27 0.15
C LYS A 601 15.98 32.83 -0.07
N TYR A 602 16.96 33.54 0.48
CA TYR A 602 18.35 33.24 0.29
C TYR A 602 18.73 31.81 0.71
N ASN A 603 18.24 31.36 1.86
CA ASN A 603 18.50 30.01 2.32
C ASN A 603 18.02 28.96 1.31
N GLY A 604 16.82 29.12 0.76
CA GLY A 604 16.22 28.14 -0.19
C GLY A 604 16.81 28.25 -1.60
N MET A 605 17.25 29.45 -2.02
CA MET A 605 17.75 29.69 -3.39
C MET A 605 19.27 29.54 -3.52
N VAL A 606 20.03 29.73 -2.45
CA VAL A 606 21.50 29.72 -2.51
C VAL A 606 22.12 28.75 -1.50
N ARG A 607 21.87 28.95 -0.18
CA ARG A 607 22.61 28.27 0.89
C ARG A 607 22.32 26.77 1.02
N LEU A 608 21.06 26.36 0.97
CA LEU A 608 20.60 24.98 1.22
C LEU A 608 20.42 24.16 -0.05
N LEU A 609 20.99 24.61 -1.16
CA LEU A 609 20.91 23.84 -2.40
C LEU A 609 21.75 22.57 -2.33
N LYS A 610 21.25 21.54 -3.01
CA LYS A 610 21.96 20.24 -3.13
C LYS A 610 23.30 20.43 -3.88
N PRO A 611 24.28 19.55 -3.63
CA PRO A 611 25.51 19.52 -4.42
C PRO A 611 25.24 19.56 -5.92
N GLY A 612 25.98 20.38 -6.67
CA GLY A 612 25.81 20.53 -8.13
C GLY A 612 24.73 21.54 -8.54
N CYS A 613 23.96 22.10 -7.61
CA CYS A 613 22.97 23.14 -7.93
C CYS A 613 23.63 24.54 -7.92
N ARG A 614 23.16 25.43 -8.84
CA ARG A 614 23.60 26.82 -8.98
C ARG A 614 22.40 27.74 -9.12
N THR A 615 22.56 29.00 -8.64
CA THR A 615 21.55 30.06 -8.82
C THR A 615 22.09 31.13 -9.68
N ILE A 616 21.41 31.47 -10.77
CA ILE A 616 21.75 32.56 -11.69
C ILE A 616 20.84 33.74 -11.38
N VAL A 617 21.43 34.85 -10.98
CA VAL A 617 20.72 36.05 -10.53
C VAL A 617 21.12 37.27 -11.37
N LEU A 618 20.13 37.96 -11.92
CA LEU A 618 20.31 39.25 -12.61
C LEU A 618 20.06 40.38 -11.62
N ILE A 619 20.98 41.32 -11.54
CA ILE A 619 20.83 42.54 -10.74
C ILE A 619 20.12 43.61 -11.57
N THR A 620 19.04 44.15 -11.03
CA THR A 620 18.19 45.15 -11.68
C THR A 620 17.83 46.29 -10.70
N ASP A 621 17.42 47.46 -11.20
CA ASP A 621 16.70 48.44 -10.43
C ASP A 621 15.21 48.50 -10.86
N LEU A 622 14.38 49.26 -10.14
CA LEU A 622 12.96 49.39 -10.46
C LEU A 622 12.69 49.95 -11.86
N LYS A 623 13.59 50.82 -12.38
CA LYS A 623 13.42 51.49 -13.67
C LYS A 623 13.85 50.61 -14.84
N THR A 624 14.95 49.86 -14.70
CA THR A 624 15.53 49.05 -15.78
C THR A 624 15.00 47.65 -15.82
N ARG A 625 14.35 47.21 -14.76
CA ARG A 625 13.73 45.86 -14.64
C ARG A 625 12.91 45.46 -15.87
N PRO A 626 11.97 46.28 -16.39
CA PRO A 626 11.15 45.86 -17.55
C PRO A 626 11.97 45.69 -18.84
N LYS A 627 13.15 46.35 -18.95
CA LYS A 627 14.03 46.23 -20.11
C LYS A 627 15.02 45.05 -20.00
N LEU A 628 15.52 44.74 -18.81
CA LEU A 628 16.59 43.77 -18.59
C LEU A 628 16.05 42.35 -18.37
N ILE A 629 14.84 42.19 -17.84
CA ILE A 629 14.23 40.86 -17.61
C ILE A 629 13.97 40.09 -18.92
N PRO A 630 13.44 40.70 -20.00
CA PRO A 630 13.15 39.93 -21.22
C PRO A 630 14.39 39.29 -21.86
N PRO A 631 15.52 39.99 -22.08
CA PRO A 631 16.71 39.33 -22.63
C PRO A 631 17.30 38.26 -21.71
N PHE A 632 17.29 38.49 -20.39
CA PHE A 632 17.72 37.49 -19.42
C PHE A 632 16.80 36.26 -19.43
N HIS A 633 15.48 36.46 -19.45
CA HIS A 633 14.52 35.39 -19.54
C HIS A 633 14.71 34.55 -20.83
N LYS A 634 14.99 35.22 -21.96
CA LYS A 634 15.28 34.52 -23.22
C LYS A 634 16.55 33.68 -23.13
N ALA A 635 17.58 34.16 -22.44
CA ALA A 635 18.84 33.46 -22.22
C ALA A 635 18.64 32.18 -21.37
N VAL A 636 17.84 32.26 -20.28
CA VAL A 636 17.64 31.17 -19.35
C VAL A 636 16.53 30.19 -19.77
N TRP A 637 15.69 30.55 -20.73
CA TRP A 637 14.58 29.77 -21.20
C TRP A 637 14.91 28.34 -21.68
N PRO A 638 16.00 28.11 -22.45
CA PRO A 638 16.41 26.77 -22.87
C PRO A 638 16.64 25.83 -21.67
N TYR A 639 17.10 26.36 -20.55
CA TYR A 639 17.51 25.63 -19.35
C TYR A 639 16.41 25.47 -18.30
N ARG A 640 15.16 25.90 -18.57
CA ARG A 640 14.03 25.90 -17.63
C ARG A 640 13.67 24.55 -17.02
N ARG A 641 14.04 23.45 -17.66
CA ARG A 641 13.78 22.06 -17.18
C ARG A 641 14.94 21.47 -16.38
N THR A 642 16.06 22.17 -16.27
CA THR A 642 17.24 21.69 -15.57
C THR A 642 17.04 21.80 -14.07
N LYS A 643 16.99 20.67 -13.38
CA LYS A 643 16.74 20.61 -11.92
C LYS A 643 17.87 21.18 -11.07
N THR A 644 19.04 21.38 -11.64
CA THR A 644 20.24 21.87 -10.97
C THR A 644 20.41 23.39 -11.08
N LEU A 645 19.54 24.07 -11.83
CA LEU A 645 19.62 25.52 -12.05
C LEU A 645 18.38 26.22 -11.51
N ILE A 646 18.59 27.28 -10.73
CA ILE A 646 17.57 28.20 -10.25
C ILE A 646 17.82 29.56 -10.86
N PHE A 647 16.78 30.23 -11.33
CA PHE A 647 16.86 31.53 -11.98
C PHE A 647 16.12 32.58 -11.17
N GLY A 648 16.75 33.73 -10.99
CA GLY A 648 16.16 34.81 -10.22
C GLY A 648 16.66 36.20 -10.65
N HIS A 649 16.11 37.22 -10.05
CA HIS A 649 16.57 38.60 -10.17
C HIS A 649 16.62 39.23 -8.77
N MET A 650 17.45 40.22 -8.58
CA MET A 650 17.61 41.00 -7.35
C MET A 650 17.47 42.50 -7.64
N LEU A 651 16.70 43.18 -6.80
CA LEU A 651 16.63 44.65 -6.86
C LEU A 651 17.80 45.25 -6.08
N ILE A 652 18.62 46.00 -6.76
CA ILE A 652 19.82 46.62 -6.17
C ILE A 652 19.48 47.53 -4.98
N GLU A 653 18.33 48.20 -5.03
CA GLU A 653 17.84 49.10 -3.98
C GLU A 653 17.62 48.38 -2.66
N LYS A 654 17.27 47.12 -2.72
CA LYS A 654 17.03 46.29 -1.54
C LYS A 654 18.22 45.42 -1.15
N GLY A 655 19.07 45.05 -2.07
CA GLY A 655 20.20 44.15 -1.86
C GLY A 655 21.57 44.80 -1.96
N PHE A 656 21.64 46.13 -1.88
CA PHE A 656 22.90 46.86 -2.09
C PHE A 656 23.98 46.53 -1.05
N SER A 657 23.62 46.44 0.22
CA SER A 657 24.56 46.08 1.29
C SER A 657 25.21 44.71 1.07
N TRP A 658 24.41 43.71 0.75
CA TRP A 658 24.87 42.36 0.44
C TRP A 658 25.76 42.33 -0.81
N TYR A 659 25.35 43.04 -1.87
CA TYR A 659 26.08 43.07 -3.10
C TYR A 659 27.43 43.84 -2.97
N SER A 660 27.44 44.92 -2.17
CA SER A 660 28.66 45.67 -1.89
C SER A 660 29.68 44.85 -1.10
N GLU A 661 29.21 44.02 -0.16
CA GLU A 661 30.08 43.14 0.59
C GLU A 661 30.62 41.99 -0.29
N LEU A 662 29.81 41.46 -1.19
CA LEU A 662 30.23 40.49 -2.17
C LEU A 662 31.31 41.06 -3.13
N LEU A 663 31.17 42.33 -3.56
CA LEU A 663 32.20 43.00 -4.33
C LEU A 663 33.46 43.25 -3.52
N ARG A 664 33.35 43.65 -2.25
CA ARG A 664 34.50 43.86 -1.37
C ARG A 664 35.33 42.58 -1.22
N LEU A 665 34.68 41.45 -1.07
CA LEU A 665 35.33 40.14 -1.00
C LEU A 665 35.95 39.69 -2.33
N SER A 666 35.52 40.27 -3.46
CA SER A 666 36.08 39.97 -4.78
C SER A 666 37.35 40.73 -5.12
N LEU A 667 37.71 41.70 -4.31
CA LEU A 667 38.88 42.57 -4.54
C LEU A 667 39.98 42.28 -3.53
N CYS A 668 41.18 41.94 -3.98
CA CYS A 668 42.33 41.55 -3.15
C CYS A 668 42.91 42.69 -2.30
N GLU A 669 42.50 43.93 -2.45
CA GLU A 669 42.97 45.07 -1.65
C GLU A 669 41.80 45.79 -0.96
N SER A 670 42.00 46.10 0.33
CA SER A 670 41.04 46.83 1.18
C SER A 670 41.00 48.33 0.82
N LYS A 671 40.62 48.68 -0.41
CA LYS A 671 40.33 50.06 -0.79
C LYS A 671 38.86 50.35 -0.44
N ASN A 672 38.65 51.55 0.17
CA ASN A 672 37.30 52.07 0.38
C ASN A 672 36.61 52.28 -0.99
N LEU A 673 35.94 51.27 -1.50
CA LEU A 673 35.22 51.33 -2.76
C LEU A 673 33.91 52.10 -2.54
N GLN A 674 33.86 53.33 -3.13
CA GLN A 674 32.57 54.00 -3.30
C GLN A 674 31.85 53.42 -4.52
N ILE A 675 30.98 52.46 -4.25
CA ILE A 675 30.21 51.76 -5.30
C ILE A 675 28.96 52.61 -5.62
N ASN A 676 28.83 53.01 -6.87
CA ASN A 676 27.62 53.68 -7.34
C ASN A 676 26.58 52.59 -7.71
N PRO A 677 25.41 52.51 -7.03
CA PRO A 677 24.39 51.49 -7.28
C PRO A 677 23.91 51.42 -8.74
N ARG A 678 23.92 52.57 -9.45
CA ARG A 678 23.48 52.61 -10.85
C ARG A 678 24.42 51.83 -11.79
N ASN A 679 25.71 51.80 -11.47
CA ASN A 679 26.68 51.07 -12.27
C ASN A 679 26.64 49.56 -12.07
N CYS A 680 25.92 49.08 -11.04
CA CYS A 680 25.83 47.66 -10.74
C CYS A 680 24.65 46.96 -11.47
N VAL A 681 23.77 47.77 -12.07
CA VAL A 681 22.61 47.24 -12.81
C VAL A 681 23.06 46.52 -14.08
N GLY A 682 22.47 45.35 -14.38
CA GLY A 682 22.83 44.52 -15.52
C GLY A 682 23.93 43.50 -15.23
N THR A 683 24.36 43.40 -13.97
CA THR A 683 25.27 42.32 -13.53
C THR A 683 24.53 41.00 -13.42
N VAL A 684 25.11 39.91 -13.90
CA VAL A 684 24.64 38.54 -13.77
C VAL A 684 25.58 37.81 -12.83
N LEU A 685 25.01 37.21 -11.78
CA LEU A 685 25.73 36.41 -10.80
C LEU A 685 25.39 34.97 -10.95
N ALA A 686 26.38 34.08 -10.92
CA ALA A 686 26.20 32.64 -10.78
C ALA A 686 26.71 32.21 -9.41
N LEU A 687 25.80 31.82 -8.52
CA LEU A 687 26.08 31.51 -7.12
C LEU A 687 26.05 30.00 -6.89
N ASN A 688 27.07 29.46 -6.22
CA ASN A 688 27.10 28.07 -5.75
C ASN A 688 27.24 28.03 -4.22
N GLY A 689 26.13 27.92 -3.52
CA GLY A 689 26.11 27.96 -2.07
C GLY A 689 26.78 26.74 -1.41
N HIS A 690 26.74 25.56 -2.05
CA HIS A 690 27.38 24.36 -1.51
C HIS A 690 28.91 24.43 -1.52
N ARG A 691 29.49 24.90 -2.64
CA ARG A 691 30.95 25.07 -2.80
C ARG A 691 31.44 26.44 -2.36
N LYS A 692 30.56 27.34 -1.91
CA LYS A 692 30.82 28.68 -1.40
C LYS A 692 31.63 29.57 -2.38
N TYR A 693 31.30 29.52 -3.67
CA TYR A 693 31.92 30.41 -4.67
C TYR A 693 30.85 31.09 -5.55
N PHE A 694 31.23 32.16 -6.19
CA PHE A 694 30.42 32.84 -7.18
C PHE A 694 31.22 33.29 -8.40
N CYS A 695 30.55 33.47 -9.53
CA CYS A 695 31.06 34.07 -10.73
C CYS A 695 30.17 35.27 -11.09
N MET A 696 30.74 36.35 -11.58
CA MET A 696 29.96 37.51 -11.99
C MET A 696 30.33 37.96 -13.40
N TYR A 697 29.34 38.53 -14.08
CA TYR A 697 29.50 39.23 -15.34
C TYR A 697 28.82 40.59 -15.25
N HIS A 698 29.49 41.66 -15.66
CA HIS A 698 28.97 43.01 -15.67
C HIS A 698 28.93 43.58 -17.08
N ALA A 699 27.78 44.10 -17.53
CA ALA A 699 27.61 44.74 -18.82
C ALA A 699 27.89 46.25 -18.74
N LYS A 700 28.78 46.77 -19.59
CA LYS A 700 29.11 48.21 -19.60
C LYS A 700 27.92 49.15 -19.86
N HIS A 701 26.98 48.72 -20.72
CA HIS A 701 25.80 49.51 -21.09
C HIS A 701 24.58 48.53 -21.18
N PRO A 702 24.02 48.12 -20.03
CA PRO A 702 23.00 47.05 -20.01
C PRO A 702 21.70 47.42 -20.73
N GLU A 703 21.40 48.72 -20.86
CA GLU A 703 20.18 49.19 -21.52
C GLU A 703 20.30 49.30 -23.05
N SER A 704 21.50 49.19 -23.60
CA SER A 704 21.72 49.21 -25.04
C SER A 704 21.47 47.82 -25.68
N ASP A 705 21.13 47.75 -26.96
CA ASP A 705 20.97 46.48 -27.69
C ASP A 705 22.24 45.63 -27.67
N ARG A 706 23.43 46.24 -27.63
CA ARG A 706 24.70 45.51 -27.47
C ARG A 706 24.85 44.94 -26.05
N GLY A 707 24.47 45.71 -25.02
CA GLY A 707 24.49 45.27 -23.63
C GLY A 707 23.49 44.12 -23.38
N ALA A 708 22.28 44.20 -23.93
CA ALA A 708 21.28 43.15 -23.84
C ALA A 708 21.75 41.83 -24.50
N LYS A 709 22.38 41.92 -25.69
CA LYS A 709 23.00 40.76 -26.35
C LYS A 709 24.18 40.19 -25.55
N GLY A 710 24.97 41.08 -24.93
CA GLY A 710 26.04 40.66 -24.03
C GLY A 710 25.55 39.91 -22.81
N ILE A 711 24.51 40.39 -22.14
CA ILE A 711 23.85 39.70 -21.02
C ILE A 711 23.35 38.33 -21.46
N GLU A 712 22.68 38.23 -22.62
CA GLU A 712 22.17 36.96 -23.16
C GLU A 712 23.31 35.97 -23.44
N SER A 713 24.37 36.39 -24.11
CA SER A 713 25.51 35.54 -24.46
C SER A 713 26.25 35.05 -23.22
N MET A 714 26.59 35.95 -22.29
CA MET A 714 27.36 35.58 -21.09
C MET A 714 26.52 34.81 -20.07
N THR A 715 25.22 35.05 -19.98
CA THR A 715 24.37 34.24 -19.16
C THR A 715 24.36 32.76 -19.65
N ARG A 716 24.35 32.55 -20.95
CA ARG A 716 24.49 31.21 -21.51
C ARG A 716 25.83 30.57 -21.18
N GLN A 717 26.92 31.32 -21.31
CA GLN A 717 28.26 30.84 -20.95
C GLN A 717 28.39 30.50 -19.46
N LEU A 718 27.81 31.30 -18.57
CA LEU A 718 27.80 31.03 -17.12
C LEU A 718 26.99 29.78 -16.77
N ILE A 719 26.00 29.43 -17.59
CA ILE A 719 25.18 28.22 -17.41
C ILE A 719 25.90 26.99 -17.98
N GLU A 720 26.51 27.12 -19.18
CA GLU A 720 27.10 26.00 -19.95
C GLU A 720 28.44 25.53 -19.41
N ARG A 721 29.17 26.37 -18.65
CA ARG A 721 30.42 25.94 -18.00
C ARG A 721 30.13 24.89 -16.94
N GLN A 722 30.26 23.63 -17.33
CA GLN A 722 30.30 22.48 -16.42
C GLN A 722 31.72 22.21 -15.95
N ASP A 723 31.88 22.14 -14.63
CA ASP A 723 32.87 21.34 -13.90
C ASP A 723 34.36 21.34 -14.39
N ASP A 724 34.95 22.43 -14.72
CA ASP A 724 36.41 22.48 -14.71
C ASP A 724 36.89 23.32 -13.51
N SER A 725 37.90 22.79 -12.83
CA SER A 725 38.46 23.21 -11.56
C SER A 725 39.14 24.59 -11.53
N GLU A 726 38.90 25.42 -12.53
CA GLU A 726 39.46 26.77 -12.66
C GLU A 726 38.35 27.78 -12.84
N THR A 727 37.90 28.39 -11.77
CA THR A 727 36.91 29.48 -11.77
C THR A 727 37.64 30.82 -11.96
N LYS A 728 37.78 31.25 -13.18
CA LYS A 728 38.22 32.63 -13.47
C LYS A 728 37.06 33.60 -13.19
N ILE A 729 37.32 34.61 -12.33
CA ILE A 729 36.42 35.73 -12.13
C ILE A 729 36.60 36.65 -13.34
N PHE A 730 35.58 36.69 -14.23
CA PHE A 730 35.62 37.58 -15.38
C PHE A 730 35.08 38.95 -15.00
N PHE A 731 35.96 39.91 -14.79
CA PHE A 731 35.65 41.31 -14.99
C PHE A 731 35.71 41.57 -16.48
N ALA A 732 34.59 41.72 -17.17
CA ALA A 732 34.57 42.17 -18.53
C ALA A 732 34.78 43.70 -18.56
N ASN A 733 35.95 44.15 -18.22
CA ASN A 733 36.46 45.42 -18.71
C ASN A 733 36.99 45.13 -20.11
N GLY A 734 36.40 45.74 -21.14
CA GLY A 734 36.96 45.71 -22.49
C GLY A 734 38.33 46.38 -22.51
N GLY A 735 39.34 45.61 -22.34
CA GLY A 735 40.74 45.93 -22.44
C GLY A 735 41.49 44.62 -22.50
N THR A 736 42.02 44.32 -23.66
CA THR A 736 43.07 43.33 -23.89
C THR A 736 44.25 43.65 -22.99
N ASP A 737 44.57 42.79 -22.03
CA ASP A 737 45.94 42.51 -21.61
C ASP A 737 46.03 41.10 -21.06
N GLU A 738 46.81 40.32 -21.74
CA GLU A 738 47.32 39.00 -21.33
C GLU A 738 48.35 39.20 -20.21
N SER A 739 48.35 38.27 -19.30
CA SER A 739 49.33 37.95 -18.27
C SER A 739 48.92 38.28 -16.82
N ASP A 740 48.48 37.30 -16.08
CA ASP A 740 49.19 36.73 -14.92
C ASP A 740 48.41 35.60 -14.28
N ASP A 741 49.09 34.48 -14.14
CA ASP A 741 48.61 33.28 -13.43
C ASP A 741 48.73 33.48 -11.91
N SER A 742 47.68 33.99 -11.27
CA SER A 742 47.44 33.80 -9.85
C SER A 742 45.96 34.03 -9.51
N GLU A 743 45.24 32.97 -9.36
CA GLU A 743 43.82 32.98 -9.05
C GLU A 743 43.51 33.31 -7.58
N PRO A 744 42.64 34.28 -7.28
CA PRO A 744 41.96 34.33 -6.01
C PRO A 744 40.63 33.57 -6.10
N ARG A 745 40.56 32.38 -5.52
CA ARG A 745 39.29 31.73 -5.17
C ARG A 745 38.66 32.51 -4.04
N ILE A 746 37.57 33.22 -4.30
CA ILE A 746 36.84 33.93 -3.25
C ILE A 746 35.78 32.96 -2.69
N LEU A 747 36.03 32.47 -1.47
CA LEU A 747 35.10 31.70 -0.70
C LEU A 747 33.99 32.60 -0.16
N LEU A 748 32.74 32.17 -0.24
CA LEU A 748 31.62 32.76 0.49
C LEU A 748 31.79 32.42 1.97
N GLU A 749 32.44 33.32 2.74
CA GLU A 749 32.61 33.12 4.19
C GLU A 749 31.31 33.30 4.97
N GLU A 750 31.27 32.73 6.18
CA GLU A 750 30.09 32.78 7.07
C GLU A 750 29.65 34.21 7.42
N ASN A 751 30.56 35.15 7.45
CA ASN A 751 30.28 36.55 7.74
C ASN A 751 29.40 37.27 6.70
N LEU A 752 29.31 36.74 5.47
CA LEU A 752 28.35 37.23 4.46
C LEU A 752 26.90 36.93 4.84
N LEU A 753 26.69 35.98 5.75
CA LEU A 753 25.37 35.54 6.22
C LEU A 753 24.79 36.46 7.28
N GLU A 754 25.63 37.12 8.10
CA GLU A 754 25.18 38.10 9.10
C GLU A 754 24.71 39.42 8.45
N GLY A 755 25.31 39.84 7.34
CA GLY A 755 24.85 41.02 6.56
C GLY A 755 23.45 40.83 5.95
N LEU A 756 23.01 39.59 5.74
CA LEU A 756 21.68 39.27 5.23
C LEU A 756 20.60 39.15 6.33
N SER A 757 20.99 38.93 7.59
CA SER A 757 20.06 38.87 8.73
C SER A 757 19.51 40.25 9.09
N ASN A 758 20.22 41.31 8.75
CA ASN A 758 19.83 42.70 8.97
C ASN A 758 19.15 43.35 7.75
N TRP A 759 18.75 42.55 6.77
CA TRP A 759 18.17 42.97 5.48
C TRP A 759 16.61 42.81 5.39
#